data_fe2097c6b22664351b5450126430d332
#
_entry.id   fe2097c6b22664351b5450126430d332
#
_cell.length_a   1.000
_cell.length_b   1.000
_cell.length_c   1.000
_cell.angle_alpha   90.00
_cell.angle_beta   90.00
_cell.angle_gamma   90.00
#
_symmetry.space_group_name_H-M   'P 1'
#
loop_
_entity.id
_entity.type
_entity.pdbx_description
1 polymer ?
#
loop_
_entity_poly.entity_id
_entity_poly.type
_entity_poly.pdbx_seq_one_letter_code
_entity_poly.pdbx_strand_id
1 'polypeptide(L)'
;MSNRVKTSIESKLFAFLMFLFLTGIESGAQTDSLYMYLDSTTLSIRRHSSAIKNNDSGATTINTGMIQSLPKIFGNTDPVNFIRQLPGVQTNSEFDSGIHIQGCDNSHNLISIGNIPVYGSNHLLGLFSAFIPSHHEKMTFSTSAGFANRLGGKLDMELTDTLKKPVSGEFSAGLISSQGTLRMRIGKKHHLKISTRGSYMNLLYKRWMQIAGSPIKYGFGDGNLTWLYADGKDRIWADFYFGADKTHMAEKTFDVDLGLIWGNAMGALHWERAGTDVRQKHSIYYTGFLSDCDVSQSSSSLNMTSFISTAGYKGQVNWLNISAGADLAYHMIQPQSPQLHGIIGADNNIQEQQACGEAYTYIRYKRIFADRWTATAGLKASGYLSPEGRLYGDISPEASIMYDIFKYGKIKAEYNLGRQYLFQTGISNIGFPLEFWFAAGKYSKPQRSHNISLSYNANFLHEALAVSASVYYKKLYNQVQYVGSLFDFFSSRYDLHDHLLNGRGWNYGVNLMVHKQSGSLTGWISYSLGRSLRKFDNQGYAGIYPANHERIHELNATASYKLRKWDLGGTFVYASGQPFTAPEYFYMSSGQILTVYGKHNGCRMRPYIRLDLSVTYSFIKNEMQENGINLSVYNALARHNDVMYRISKEDNVYSYKAFSFFIQLMPSISYYHKF
;
A
#
# COMPACT_ATOMS: atom_id res chain seq x y z
N MET A 1 -9.50 29.53 -27.72
CA MET A 1 -8.15 29.22 -28.26
C MET A 1 -7.23 28.49 -27.25
N SER A 2 -7.47 28.58 -25.97
CA SER A 2 -6.58 27.95 -24.90
C SER A 2 -6.63 26.42 -24.84
N ASN A 3 -7.76 25.77 -25.11
CA ASN A 3 -7.92 24.32 -24.97
C ASN A 3 -7.30 23.48 -26.13
N ARG A 4 -7.17 24.04 -27.33
CA ARG A 4 -6.55 23.31 -28.46
C ARG A 4 -5.02 23.24 -28.39
N VAL A 5 -4.39 24.18 -27.71
CA VAL A 5 -2.92 24.22 -27.54
C VAL A 5 -2.51 23.22 -26.45
N LYS A 6 -3.29 23.06 -25.37
CA LYS A 6 -3.02 22.11 -24.29
C LYS A 6 -3.06 20.65 -24.74
N THR A 7 -4.09 20.27 -25.50
CA THR A 7 -4.22 18.91 -26.04
C THR A 7 -3.12 18.56 -27.05
N SER A 8 -2.59 19.54 -27.78
CA SER A 8 -1.48 19.34 -28.72
C SER A 8 -0.14 19.12 -28.00
N ILE A 9 0.11 19.74 -26.86
CA ILE A 9 1.36 19.57 -26.10
C ILE A 9 1.34 18.22 -25.36
N GLU A 10 0.21 17.83 -24.79
CA GLU A 10 0.06 16.56 -24.10
C GLU A 10 0.21 15.36 -25.05
N SER A 11 -0.36 15.44 -26.26
CA SER A 11 -0.21 14.39 -27.28
C SER A 11 1.23 14.29 -27.84
N LYS A 12 1.92 15.43 -27.99
CA LYS A 12 3.32 15.46 -28.45
C LYS A 12 4.27 14.97 -27.37
N LEU A 13 4.02 15.27 -26.09
CA LEU A 13 4.83 14.77 -24.98
C LEU A 13 4.65 13.25 -24.83
N PHE A 14 3.44 12.73 -24.98
CA PHE A 14 3.16 11.29 -24.98
C PHE A 14 3.83 10.58 -26.16
N ALA A 15 3.76 11.12 -27.36
CA ALA A 15 4.44 10.58 -28.53
C ALA A 15 5.97 10.63 -28.40
N PHE A 16 6.52 11.70 -27.80
CA PHE A 16 7.96 11.85 -27.54
C PHE A 16 8.46 10.84 -26.49
N LEU A 17 7.70 10.64 -25.41
CA LEU A 17 8.03 9.63 -24.38
C LEU A 17 7.95 8.21 -24.97
N MET A 18 6.95 7.94 -25.80
CA MET A 18 6.80 6.65 -26.48
C MET A 18 7.93 6.43 -27.52
N PHE A 19 8.34 7.49 -28.24
CA PHE A 19 9.45 7.45 -29.18
C PHE A 19 10.80 7.21 -28.49
N LEU A 20 11.07 7.89 -27.36
CA LEU A 20 12.25 7.62 -26.52
C LEU A 20 12.29 6.19 -25.99
N PHE A 21 11.13 5.63 -25.68
CA PHE A 21 11.01 4.25 -25.19
C PHE A 21 11.30 3.23 -26.30
N LEU A 22 10.92 3.55 -27.54
CA LEU A 22 11.11 2.68 -28.71
C LEU A 22 12.51 2.79 -29.33
N THR A 23 13.11 4.00 -29.38
CA THR A 23 14.46 4.20 -29.97
C THR A 23 15.59 3.62 -29.13
N GLY A 24 15.38 3.35 -27.83
CA GLY A 24 16.35 2.63 -27.00
C GLY A 24 16.50 1.13 -27.33
N ILE A 25 15.76 0.60 -28.29
CA ILE A 25 15.74 -0.82 -28.64
C ILE A 25 16.87 -1.21 -29.62
N GLU A 26 17.37 -0.29 -30.43
CA GLU A 26 18.29 -0.62 -31.53
C GLU A 26 19.76 -0.84 -31.12
N SER A 27 20.23 -0.39 -29.97
CA SER A 27 21.64 -0.48 -29.57
C SER A 27 22.07 -1.75 -28.84
N GLY A 28 21.13 -2.69 -28.58
CA GLY A 28 21.40 -3.93 -27.82
C GLY A 28 21.62 -5.21 -28.63
N ALA A 29 21.42 -5.18 -29.94
CA ALA A 29 21.34 -6.40 -30.74
C ALA A 29 22.66 -6.84 -31.42
N GLN A 30 23.75 -6.06 -31.29
CA GLN A 30 24.98 -6.30 -32.10
C GLN A 30 26.19 -6.84 -31.33
N THR A 31 26.10 -7.18 -30.07
CA THR A 31 27.26 -7.64 -29.27
C THR A 31 27.27 -9.11 -28.86
N ASP A 32 26.30 -9.89 -29.23
CA ASP A 32 26.19 -11.30 -28.76
C ASP A 32 26.92 -12.34 -29.65
N SER A 33 27.55 -11.97 -30.74
CA SER A 33 28.20 -12.94 -31.67
C SER A 33 29.71 -13.06 -31.54
N LEU A 34 30.38 -12.37 -30.60
CA LEU A 34 31.86 -12.34 -30.56
C LEU A 34 32.51 -12.92 -29.29
N TYR A 35 31.80 -13.61 -28.41
CA TYR A 35 32.38 -14.14 -27.17
C TYR A 35 32.27 -15.66 -27.05
N MET A 36 32.83 -16.35 -28.01
CA MET A 36 32.89 -17.81 -27.95
C MET A 36 34.35 -18.35 -27.95
N TYR A 37 35.31 -17.72 -27.42
CA TYR A 37 36.62 -18.30 -27.07
C TYR A 37 37.45 -17.29 -26.27
N LEU A 38 37.28 -17.23 -24.95
CA LEU A 38 38.33 -16.82 -24.04
C LEU A 38 38.09 -17.43 -22.66
N ASP A 39 39.09 -18.13 -22.21
CA ASP A 39 39.25 -18.90 -21.00
C ASP A 39 38.78 -18.17 -19.74
N SER A 40 37.98 -18.85 -18.94
CA SER A 40 37.66 -18.76 -17.50
C SER A 40 37.97 -17.49 -16.67
N THR A 41 37.85 -16.32 -17.21
CA THR A 41 37.55 -15.12 -16.42
C THR A 41 36.10 -14.81 -16.60
N THR A 42 35.28 -15.22 -15.66
CA THR A 42 33.87 -14.86 -15.55
C THR A 42 33.76 -13.34 -15.44
N LEU A 43 33.75 -12.66 -16.56
CA LEU A 43 33.12 -11.34 -16.68
C LEU A 43 31.63 -11.58 -16.39
N SER A 44 31.25 -11.52 -15.13
CA SER A 44 29.84 -11.38 -14.76
C SER A 44 29.40 -10.02 -15.30
N ILE A 45 28.96 -9.98 -16.57
CA ILE A 45 28.07 -8.93 -17.01
C ILE A 45 26.88 -9.05 -16.06
N ARG A 46 26.84 -8.20 -15.03
CA ARG A 46 25.65 -8.06 -14.18
C ARG A 46 24.55 -7.62 -15.15
N ARG A 47 23.81 -8.60 -15.70
CA ARG A 47 22.52 -8.32 -16.32
C ARG A 47 21.75 -7.55 -15.25
N HIS A 48 21.45 -6.28 -15.52
CA HIS A 48 20.58 -5.52 -14.64
C HIS A 48 19.23 -6.23 -14.70
N SER A 49 19.00 -7.15 -13.75
CA SER A 49 17.73 -7.85 -13.66
C SER A 49 16.65 -6.81 -13.33
N SER A 50 15.52 -6.94 -13.98
CA SER A 50 14.36 -6.12 -13.73
C SER A 50 14.01 -6.02 -12.23
N ALA A 51 13.61 -4.83 -11.80
CA ALA A 51 13.01 -4.63 -10.48
C ALA A 51 11.76 -5.49 -10.27
N ILE A 52 11.05 -5.81 -11.35
CA ILE A 52 9.74 -6.46 -11.38
C ILE A 52 9.86 -7.78 -12.10
N LYS A 53 9.43 -8.88 -11.47
CA LYS A 53 9.36 -10.21 -12.07
C LYS A 53 7.99 -10.83 -11.81
N ASN A 54 7.25 -11.09 -12.88
CA ASN A 54 5.97 -11.79 -12.79
C ASN A 54 6.21 -13.29 -12.64
N ASN A 55 5.56 -13.89 -11.66
CA ASN A 55 5.61 -15.31 -11.39
C ASN A 55 4.43 -16.05 -12.07
N ASP A 56 4.57 -17.34 -12.33
CA ASP A 56 3.48 -18.18 -12.88
C ASP A 56 2.25 -18.24 -11.96
N SER A 57 2.42 -17.95 -10.67
CA SER A 57 1.30 -17.86 -9.72
C SER A 57 0.42 -16.62 -9.91
N GLY A 58 0.83 -15.65 -10.74
CA GLY A 58 0.15 -14.35 -10.90
C GLY A 58 0.60 -13.31 -9.87
N ALA A 59 1.57 -13.63 -9.03
CA ALA A 59 2.21 -12.68 -8.14
C ALA A 59 3.41 -12.01 -8.81
N THR A 60 3.66 -10.77 -8.45
CA THR A 60 4.79 -9.97 -8.93
C THR A 60 5.81 -9.86 -7.81
N THR A 61 7.02 -10.39 -8.03
CA THR A 61 8.15 -10.21 -7.10
C THR A 61 8.94 -8.96 -7.49
N ILE A 62 9.25 -8.13 -6.52
CA ILE A 62 9.92 -6.84 -6.69
C ILE A 62 11.16 -6.81 -5.80
N ASN A 63 12.29 -6.43 -6.38
CA ASN A 63 13.52 -6.22 -5.65
C ASN A 63 13.58 -4.77 -5.14
N THR A 64 13.56 -4.57 -3.82
CA THR A 64 13.55 -3.24 -3.20
C THR A 64 14.84 -2.46 -3.44
N GLY A 65 15.98 -3.13 -3.64
CA GLY A 65 17.24 -2.48 -3.95
C GLY A 65 17.22 -1.70 -5.27
N MET A 66 16.39 -2.10 -6.23
CA MET A 66 16.26 -1.41 -7.51
C MET A 66 15.33 -0.19 -7.46
N ILE A 67 14.45 -0.13 -6.46
CA ILE A 67 13.58 1.03 -6.23
C ILE A 67 14.42 2.26 -5.84
N GLN A 68 15.61 2.07 -5.31
CA GLN A 68 16.48 3.16 -4.85
C GLN A 68 16.94 4.13 -5.96
N SER A 69 16.87 3.71 -7.23
CA SER A 69 17.18 4.58 -8.39
C SER A 69 16.01 5.46 -8.84
N LEU A 70 14.83 5.25 -8.28
CA LEU A 70 13.62 6.02 -8.63
C LEU A 70 13.54 7.33 -7.85
N PRO A 71 12.71 8.29 -8.29
CA PRO A 71 12.50 9.54 -7.58
C PRO A 71 12.11 9.31 -6.12
N LYS A 72 12.75 10.06 -5.23
CA LYS A 72 12.57 9.96 -3.79
C LYS A 72 11.67 11.08 -3.27
N ILE A 73 10.80 10.76 -2.34
CA ILE A 73 10.02 11.76 -1.62
C ILE A 73 10.83 12.18 -0.38
N PHE A 74 11.18 13.45 -0.27
CA PHE A 74 12.02 13.99 0.81
C PHE A 74 13.33 13.22 1.05
N GLY A 75 13.89 12.62 -0.03
CA GLY A 75 15.12 11.85 0.05
C GLY A 75 14.95 10.39 0.46
N ASN A 76 13.73 9.92 0.70
CA ASN A 76 13.45 8.54 1.07
C ASN A 76 12.82 7.76 -0.09
N THR A 77 13.26 6.52 -0.25
CA THR A 77 12.63 5.54 -1.14
C THR A 77 11.49 4.85 -0.38
N ASP A 78 10.36 4.68 -1.03
CA ASP A 78 9.17 4.11 -0.42
C ASP A 78 8.62 2.91 -1.21
N PRO A 79 8.56 1.69 -0.61
CA PRO A 79 8.06 0.50 -1.26
C PRO A 79 6.57 0.56 -1.62
N VAL A 80 5.74 1.18 -0.78
CA VAL A 80 4.30 1.28 -1.01
C VAL A 80 4.00 2.26 -2.12
N ASN A 81 4.70 3.40 -2.16
CA ASN A 81 4.57 4.35 -3.26
C ASN A 81 5.03 3.76 -4.61
N PHE A 82 5.97 2.82 -4.58
CA PHE A 82 6.32 2.05 -5.77
C PHE A 82 5.15 1.16 -6.24
N ILE A 83 4.51 0.43 -5.33
CA ILE A 83 3.36 -0.44 -5.66
C ILE A 83 2.20 0.37 -6.24
N ARG A 84 1.97 1.59 -5.78
CA ARG A 84 0.95 2.50 -6.34
C ARG A 84 1.15 2.85 -7.82
N GLN A 85 2.34 2.61 -8.38
CA GLN A 85 2.63 2.82 -9.80
C GLN A 85 2.36 1.58 -10.66
N LEU A 86 2.00 0.43 -10.04
CA LEU A 86 1.68 -0.80 -10.74
C LEU A 86 0.22 -0.81 -11.21
N PRO A 87 -0.10 -1.52 -12.30
CA PRO A 87 -1.47 -1.57 -12.81
C PRO A 87 -2.41 -2.25 -11.81
N GLY A 88 -3.61 -1.68 -11.69
CA GLY A 88 -4.64 -2.16 -10.77
C GLY A 88 -4.48 -1.71 -9.32
N VAL A 89 -3.51 -0.86 -9.01
CA VAL A 89 -3.39 -0.21 -7.70
C VAL A 89 -3.77 1.24 -7.85
N GLN A 90 -4.85 1.65 -7.20
CA GLN A 90 -5.36 3.01 -7.28
C GLN A 90 -4.84 3.86 -6.12
N THR A 91 -4.48 5.10 -6.44
CA THR A 91 -4.08 6.12 -5.46
C THR A 91 -5.23 7.07 -5.24
N ASN A 92 -5.76 7.14 -4.04
CA ASN A 92 -6.87 8.05 -3.72
C ASN A 92 -6.38 9.52 -3.72
N SER A 93 -5.56 9.89 -2.73
CA SER A 93 -4.95 11.23 -2.65
C SER A 93 -3.53 11.13 -2.10
N GLU A 94 -2.81 12.25 -2.02
CA GLU A 94 -1.48 12.31 -1.39
C GLU A 94 -1.54 12.00 0.12
N PHE A 95 -2.71 12.23 0.74
CA PHE A 95 -2.97 11.95 2.15
C PHE A 95 -3.72 10.64 2.40
N ASP A 96 -3.91 9.82 1.39
CA ASP A 96 -4.52 8.51 1.59
C ASP A 96 -3.44 7.52 2.04
N SER A 97 -3.60 7.04 3.25
CA SER A 97 -2.76 5.99 3.80
C SER A 97 -3.03 4.62 3.17
N GLY A 98 -4.14 4.45 2.43
CA GLY A 98 -4.61 3.18 1.90
C GLY A 98 -3.93 2.74 0.59
N ILE A 99 -4.03 1.44 0.32
CA ILE A 99 -3.74 0.83 -0.97
C ILE A 99 -5.05 0.24 -1.50
N HIS A 100 -5.51 0.72 -2.66
CA HIS A 100 -6.75 0.25 -3.28
C HIS A 100 -6.45 -0.66 -4.47
N ILE A 101 -6.43 -1.97 -4.23
CA ILE A 101 -6.11 -2.96 -5.27
C ILE A 101 -7.38 -3.39 -5.99
N GLN A 102 -7.46 -3.09 -7.30
CA GLN A 102 -8.62 -3.36 -8.15
C GLN A 102 -9.93 -2.85 -7.53
N GLY A 103 -9.90 -1.61 -7.01
CA GLY A 103 -11.06 -0.93 -6.44
C GLY A 103 -11.53 -1.47 -5.09
N CYS A 104 -10.75 -2.30 -4.43
CA CYS A 104 -11.02 -2.75 -3.07
C CYS A 104 -10.70 -1.66 -2.04
N ASP A 105 -11.41 -1.64 -0.92
CA ASP A 105 -11.11 -0.77 0.20
C ASP A 105 -9.79 -1.17 0.87
N ASN A 106 -9.16 -0.27 1.62
CA ASN A 106 -7.85 -0.52 2.22
C ASN A 106 -7.83 -1.81 3.06
N SER A 107 -8.80 -2.01 3.94
CA SER A 107 -8.89 -3.20 4.80
C SER A 107 -9.12 -4.52 4.07
N HIS A 108 -9.52 -4.46 2.79
CA HIS A 108 -9.67 -5.67 1.97
C HIS A 108 -8.32 -6.26 1.55
N ASN A 109 -7.24 -5.51 1.65
CA ASN A 109 -5.92 -5.95 1.25
C ASN A 109 -5.12 -6.46 2.46
N LEU A 110 -4.26 -7.44 2.23
CA LEU A 110 -3.31 -7.92 3.21
C LEU A 110 -1.97 -7.23 2.99
N ILE A 111 -1.57 -6.39 3.93
CA ILE A 111 -0.22 -5.83 4.00
C ILE A 111 0.51 -6.58 5.12
N SER A 112 1.69 -7.15 4.83
CA SER A 112 2.36 -8.09 5.74
C SER A 112 3.88 -8.02 5.66
N ILE A 113 4.53 -8.47 6.72
CA ILE A 113 5.96 -8.78 6.79
C ILE A 113 6.08 -10.29 7.04
N GLY A 114 6.70 -11.04 6.10
CA GLY A 114 6.84 -12.49 6.22
C GLY A 114 5.52 -13.24 6.34
N ASN A 115 4.44 -12.71 5.77
CA ASN A 115 3.06 -13.19 5.86
C ASN A 115 2.34 -12.88 7.19
N ILE A 116 2.93 -12.05 8.08
CA ILE A 116 2.30 -11.59 9.32
C ILE A 116 1.66 -10.22 9.05
N PRO A 117 0.37 -10.00 9.36
CA PRO A 117 -0.33 -8.74 9.09
C PRO A 117 0.31 -7.53 9.79
N VAL A 118 0.35 -6.38 9.10
CA VAL A 118 0.64 -5.06 9.65
C VAL A 118 -0.60 -4.20 9.46
N TYR A 119 -1.18 -3.70 10.54
CA TYR A 119 -2.50 -3.05 10.51
C TYR A 119 -2.46 -1.56 10.14
N GLY A 120 -1.39 -0.85 10.47
CA GLY A 120 -1.14 0.52 10.05
C GLY A 120 0.16 0.59 9.25
N SER A 121 0.10 0.83 7.95
CA SER A 121 1.26 0.69 7.07
C SER A 121 1.92 2.01 6.69
N ASN A 122 1.60 3.13 7.36
CA ASN A 122 1.98 4.45 6.88
C ASN A 122 2.37 5.42 7.99
N HIS A 123 3.29 6.34 7.62
CA HIS A 123 3.69 7.51 8.37
C HIS A 123 3.32 8.79 7.63
N LEU A 124 3.39 9.92 8.33
CA LEU A 124 3.21 11.27 7.80
C LEU A 124 2.00 11.35 6.85
N LEU A 125 0.82 11.02 7.38
CA LEU A 125 -0.43 11.14 6.64
C LEU A 125 -0.43 10.36 5.31
N GLY A 126 0.26 9.23 5.23
CA GLY A 126 0.31 8.39 4.03
C GLY A 126 1.43 8.71 3.04
N LEU A 127 2.27 9.72 3.29
CA LEU A 127 3.40 10.07 2.42
C LEU A 127 4.52 9.04 2.43
N PHE A 128 4.72 8.33 3.56
CA PHE A 128 5.71 7.28 3.70
C PHE A 128 5.08 6.00 4.22
N SER A 129 5.60 4.88 3.78
CA SER A 129 5.23 3.59 4.36
C SER A 129 6.05 3.28 5.62
N ALA A 130 5.50 2.40 6.44
CA ALA A 130 6.12 1.85 7.63
C ALA A 130 7.31 0.92 7.34
N PHE A 131 7.67 0.70 6.06
CA PHE A 131 8.68 -0.28 5.66
C PHE A 131 10.00 0.39 5.30
N ILE A 132 11.10 -0.13 5.86
CA ILE A 132 12.46 0.29 5.52
C ILE A 132 12.94 -0.58 4.34
N PRO A 133 13.14 -0.02 3.12
CA PRO A 133 13.48 -0.80 1.93
C PRO A 133 14.75 -1.63 2.06
N SER A 134 15.73 -1.14 2.82
CA SER A 134 16.99 -1.82 3.07
C SER A 134 16.89 -3.01 4.02
N HIS A 135 15.81 -3.09 4.81
CA HIS A 135 15.52 -4.26 5.64
C HIS A 135 14.89 -5.38 4.83
N HIS A 136 13.99 -5.05 3.92
CA HIS A 136 13.24 -6.00 3.10
C HIS A 136 13.78 -5.97 1.66
N GLU A 137 14.59 -6.95 1.26
CA GLU A 137 15.22 -6.98 -0.06
C GLU A 137 14.28 -7.34 -1.19
N LYS A 138 13.16 -7.99 -0.84
CA LYS A 138 12.12 -8.39 -1.78
C LYS A 138 10.74 -8.05 -1.21
N MET A 139 9.81 -7.81 -2.09
CA MET A 139 8.40 -7.77 -1.79
C MET A 139 7.61 -8.53 -2.84
N THR A 140 6.52 -9.14 -2.44
CA THR A 140 5.60 -9.87 -3.31
C THR A 140 4.26 -9.15 -3.34
N PHE A 141 3.83 -8.76 -4.52
CA PHE A 141 2.54 -8.14 -4.78
C PHE A 141 1.63 -9.08 -5.56
N SER A 142 0.37 -9.17 -5.16
CA SER A 142 -0.67 -9.93 -5.85
C SER A 142 -2.00 -9.18 -5.82
N THR A 143 -2.77 -9.24 -6.90
CA THR A 143 -4.14 -8.70 -6.97
C THR A 143 -5.18 -9.57 -6.29
N SER A 144 -4.78 -10.75 -5.80
CA SER A 144 -5.59 -11.66 -4.98
C SER A 144 -4.85 -11.96 -3.67
N ALA A 145 -5.57 -11.96 -2.56
CA ALA A 145 -5.06 -12.37 -1.25
C ALA A 145 -4.99 -13.91 -1.09
N GLY A 146 -5.45 -14.68 -2.10
CA GLY A 146 -5.50 -16.13 -2.06
C GLY A 146 -6.39 -16.63 -0.92
N PHE A 147 -5.87 -17.55 -0.11
CA PHE A 147 -6.62 -18.10 1.02
C PHE A 147 -6.56 -17.25 2.30
N ALA A 148 -5.85 -16.12 2.34
CA ALA A 148 -5.97 -15.20 3.44
C ALA A 148 -7.41 -14.68 3.60
N ASN A 149 -7.83 -14.38 4.83
CA ASN A 149 -9.16 -13.84 5.09
C ASN A 149 -9.22 -12.35 4.72
N ARG A 150 -9.06 -12.06 3.42
CA ARG A 150 -9.16 -10.74 2.79
C ARG A 150 -9.85 -10.84 1.43
N LEU A 151 -10.49 -9.74 0.99
CA LEU A 151 -11.26 -9.71 -0.26
C LEU A 151 -10.46 -9.21 -1.47
N GLY A 152 -9.39 -8.46 -1.22
CA GLY A 152 -8.59 -7.76 -2.21
C GLY A 152 -7.28 -8.46 -2.56
N GLY A 153 -6.21 -7.68 -2.62
CA GLY A 153 -4.88 -8.14 -2.95
C GLY A 153 -4.00 -8.37 -1.71
N LYS A 154 -2.73 -8.67 -1.99
CA LYS A 154 -1.70 -8.88 -0.97
C LYS A 154 -0.42 -8.15 -1.34
N LEU A 155 0.19 -7.50 -0.35
CA LEU A 155 1.55 -6.99 -0.38
C LEU A 155 2.31 -7.60 0.81
N ASP A 156 3.35 -8.37 0.52
CA ASP A 156 4.18 -9.02 1.54
C ASP A 156 5.63 -8.58 1.43
N MET A 157 6.17 -8.06 2.52
CA MET A 157 7.60 -7.78 2.65
C MET A 157 8.31 -9.07 3.01
N GLU A 158 9.08 -9.59 2.07
CA GLU A 158 9.79 -10.86 2.26
C GLU A 158 11.08 -10.66 3.06
N LEU A 159 11.36 -11.66 3.86
CA LEU A 159 12.57 -11.73 4.67
C LEU A 159 13.76 -12.13 3.81
N THR A 160 14.91 -11.66 4.25
CA THR A 160 16.16 -11.82 3.51
C THR A 160 16.68 -13.25 3.58
N ASP A 161 17.37 -13.68 2.54
CA ASP A 161 18.19 -14.86 2.52
C ASP A 161 19.45 -14.71 3.40
N THR A 162 20.22 -15.79 3.52
CA THR A 162 21.50 -15.82 4.24
C THR A 162 22.49 -14.77 3.69
N LEU A 163 23.16 -14.09 4.59
CA LEU A 163 24.12 -13.04 4.25
C LEU A 163 25.40 -13.61 3.69
N LYS A 164 25.86 -13.10 2.55
CA LYS A 164 27.12 -13.51 1.90
C LYS A 164 28.35 -12.89 2.56
N LYS A 165 28.29 -11.59 2.87
CA LYS A 165 29.37 -10.83 3.51
C LYS A 165 29.32 -11.01 5.04
N PRO A 166 30.47 -11.03 5.76
CA PRO A 166 30.49 -11.05 7.22
C PRO A 166 29.78 -9.85 7.82
N VAL A 167 30.04 -8.65 7.31
CA VAL A 167 29.40 -7.40 7.70
C VAL A 167 29.10 -6.60 6.45
N SER A 168 27.93 -6.00 6.40
CA SER A 168 27.53 -5.05 5.38
C SER A 168 26.48 -4.11 5.92
N GLY A 169 26.38 -2.93 5.38
CA GLY A 169 25.39 -1.97 5.83
C GLY A 169 25.08 -0.93 4.79
N GLU A 170 24.02 -0.20 5.06
CA GLU A 170 23.70 1.00 4.33
C GLU A 170 23.11 2.05 5.25
N PHE A 171 23.42 3.27 4.96
CA PHE A 171 22.91 4.46 5.64
C PHE A 171 22.44 5.45 4.61
N SER A 172 21.33 6.13 4.88
CA SER A 172 20.91 7.28 4.10
C SER A 172 20.37 8.40 4.99
N ALA A 173 20.69 9.63 4.64
CA ALA A 173 20.19 10.85 5.29
C ALA A 173 19.51 11.73 4.24
N GLY A 174 18.23 12.01 4.45
CA GLY A 174 17.42 12.91 3.63
C GLY A 174 17.15 14.23 4.36
N LEU A 175 16.20 15.02 3.83
CA LEU A 175 15.84 16.31 4.46
C LEU A 175 15.06 16.14 5.77
N ILE A 176 14.25 15.12 5.91
CA ILE A 176 13.31 14.98 7.03
C ILE A 176 13.55 13.76 7.91
N SER A 177 14.27 12.75 7.41
CA SER A 177 14.58 11.54 8.15
C SER A 177 15.89 10.90 7.68
N SER A 178 16.49 10.12 8.57
CA SER A 178 17.62 9.24 8.27
C SER A 178 17.23 7.79 8.55
N GLN A 179 17.85 6.87 7.82
CA GLN A 179 17.67 5.44 8.02
C GLN A 179 19.01 4.71 7.90
N GLY A 180 19.14 3.62 8.63
CA GLY A 180 20.31 2.77 8.59
C GLY A 180 19.94 1.30 8.69
N THR A 181 20.72 0.44 8.02
CA THR A 181 20.62 -1.02 8.11
C THR A 181 21.99 -1.60 8.27
N LEU A 182 22.16 -2.43 9.30
CA LEU A 182 23.36 -3.21 9.55
C LEU A 182 23.03 -4.70 9.40
N ARG A 183 23.88 -5.41 8.67
CA ARG A 183 23.76 -6.85 8.41
C ARG A 183 25.05 -7.52 8.86
N MET A 184 24.93 -8.53 9.72
CA MET A 184 26.05 -9.26 10.31
C MET A 184 25.85 -10.77 10.17
N ARG A 185 26.85 -11.46 9.69
CA ARG A 185 26.94 -12.92 9.73
C ARG A 185 27.82 -13.34 10.89
N ILE A 186 27.25 -14.02 11.87
CA ILE A 186 27.91 -14.49 13.10
C ILE A 186 28.21 -15.99 12.93
N GLY A 187 29.50 -16.30 12.66
CA GLY A 187 29.88 -17.64 12.26
C GLY A 187 29.34 -18.04 10.89
N LYS A 188 28.95 -19.32 10.70
CA LYS A 188 28.48 -19.85 9.42
C LYS A 188 26.97 -19.95 9.33
N LYS A 189 26.25 -19.98 10.45
CA LYS A 189 24.83 -20.32 10.53
C LYS A 189 23.93 -19.20 11.01
N HIS A 190 24.46 -18.19 11.69
CA HIS A 190 23.66 -17.10 12.26
C HIS A 190 23.79 -15.81 11.44
N HIS A 191 22.69 -15.17 11.20
CA HIS A 191 22.61 -13.91 10.49
C HIS A 191 21.74 -12.94 11.29
N LEU A 192 22.23 -11.72 11.48
CA LEU A 192 21.54 -10.66 12.20
C LEU A 192 21.38 -9.45 11.27
N LYS A 193 20.20 -8.88 11.27
CA LYS A 193 19.88 -7.67 10.51
C LYS A 193 19.12 -6.70 11.41
N ILE A 194 19.64 -5.49 11.53
CA ILE A 194 19.07 -4.42 12.33
C ILE A 194 18.87 -3.23 11.41
N SER A 195 17.68 -2.64 11.41
CA SER A 195 17.39 -1.43 10.67
C SER A 195 16.62 -0.45 11.54
N THR A 196 16.96 0.83 11.40
CA THR A 196 16.27 1.92 12.08
C THR A 196 16.02 3.07 11.12
N ARG A 197 14.92 3.79 11.34
CA ARG A 197 14.61 5.05 10.67
C ARG A 197 14.04 6.02 11.69
N GLY A 198 14.44 7.27 11.64
CA GLY A 198 13.90 8.31 12.50
C GLY A 198 13.80 9.64 11.79
N SER A 199 12.72 10.37 12.06
CA SER A 199 12.52 11.71 11.54
C SER A 199 13.09 12.76 12.49
N TYR A 200 13.55 13.88 11.93
CA TYR A 200 14.03 15.06 12.67
C TYR A 200 13.29 16.34 12.24
N MET A 201 12.06 16.19 11.75
CA MET A 201 11.25 17.31 11.29
C MET A 201 11.06 18.37 12.36
N ASN A 202 10.77 17.96 13.60
CA ASN A 202 10.60 18.87 14.73
C ASN A 202 11.88 19.66 15.08
N LEU A 203 13.06 19.10 14.78
CA LEU A 203 14.34 19.75 15.05
C LEU A 203 14.66 20.81 14.01
N LEU A 204 14.52 20.48 12.71
CA LEU A 204 14.97 21.33 11.61
C LEU A 204 13.88 22.28 11.10
N TYR A 205 12.63 21.85 11.10
CA TYR A 205 11.53 22.55 10.40
C TYR A 205 10.47 23.15 11.34
N LYS A 206 10.66 23.13 12.65
CA LYS A 206 9.71 23.64 13.65
C LYS A 206 9.11 25.01 13.32
N ARG A 207 9.89 25.92 12.73
CA ARG A 207 9.44 27.28 12.38
C ARG A 207 8.57 27.34 11.12
N TRP A 208 8.69 26.34 10.23
CA TRP A 208 8.02 26.31 8.93
C TRP A 208 6.83 25.38 8.91
N MET A 209 6.74 24.46 9.88
CA MET A 209 5.63 23.52 9.99
C MET A 209 4.43 24.21 10.62
N GLN A 210 3.55 24.73 9.78
CA GLN A 210 2.32 25.41 10.18
C GLN A 210 1.16 25.02 9.26
N ILE A 211 -0.04 24.83 9.83
CA ILE A 211 -1.30 24.73 9.09
C ILE A 211 -2.17 25.89 9.56
N ALA A 212 -2.63 26.72 8.62
CA ALA A 212 -3.44 27.91 8.88
C ALA A 212 -2.86 28.83 9.97
N GLY A 213 -1.51 28.98 10.02
CA GLY A 213 -0.81 29.79 11.02
C GLY A 213 -0.54 29.10 12.37
N SER A 214 -1.07 27.91 12.58
CA SER A 214 -0.87 27.13 13.80
C SER A 214 0.32 26.19 13.68
N PRO A 215 1.26 26.17 14.64
CA PRO A 215 2.44 25.33 14.57
C PRO A 215 2.08 23.85 14.74
N ILE A 216 2.67 23.01 13.89
CA ILE A 216 2.56 21.55 13.97
C ILE A 216 3.89 20.96 14.39
N LYS A 217 3.86 20.04 15.33
CA LYS A 217 4.97 19.17 15.66
C LYS A 217 4.64 17.78 15.14
N TYR A 218 5.53 17.19 14.34
CA TYR A 218 5.38 15.83 13.84
C TYR A 218 6.71 15.10 13.87
N GLY A 219 6.69 13.85 14.31
CA GLY A 219 7.83 12.96 14.29
C GLY A 219 7.41 11.51 14.16
N PHE A 220 8.25 10.69 13.53
CA PHE A 220 8.07 9.24 13.44
C PHE A 220 9.39 8.50 13.58
N GLY A 221 9.30 7.22 13.94
CA GLY A 221 10.44 6.33 14.01
C GLY A 221 10.05 4.87 13.78
N ASP A 222 10.98 4.10 13.18
CA ASP A 222 10.85 2.67 12.93
C ASP A 222 12.07 1.91 13.40
N GLY A 223 11.84 0.67 13.81
CA GLY A 223 12.87 -0.30 14.12
C GLY A 223 12.50 -1.69 13.60
N ASN A 224 13.44 -2.34 12.95
CA ASN A 224 13.32 -3.72 12.51
C ASN A 224 14.52 -4.53 13.01
N LEU A 225 14.27 -5.74 13.49
CA LEU A 225 15.28 -6.71 13.88
C LEU A 225 14.91 -8.07 13.31
N THR A 226 15.82 -8.69 12.55
CA THR A 226 15.71 -10.07 12.10
C THR A 226 16.93 -10.86 12.55
N TRP A 227 16.72 -11.95 13.26
CA TRP A 227 17.72 -12.96 13.53
C TRP A 227 17.36 -14.23 12.77
N LEU A 228 18.31 -14.79 12.01
CA LEU A 228 18.15 -16.02 11.24
C LEU A 228 19.22 -17.02 11.61
N TYR A 229 18.80 -18.23 11.94
CA TYR A 229 19.62 -19.43 11.98
C TYR A 229 19.32 -20.29 10.75
N ALA A 230 20.35 -20.65 9.99
CA ALA A 230 20.22 -21.47 8.78
C ALA A 230 21.24 -22.63 8.85
N ASP A 231 20.73 -23.87 8.84
CA ASP A 231 21.52 -25.09 8.89
C ASP A 231 20.99 -26.15 7.91
N GLY A 232 21.60 -26.19 6.72
CA GLY A 232 21.22 -27.15 5.69
C GLY A 232 19.75 -27.03 5.28
N LYS A 233 18.92 -27.96 5.78
CA LYS A 233 17.50 -28.02 5.46
C LYS A 233 16.62 -27.18 6.38
N ASP A 234 17.11 -26.82 7.56
CA ASP A 234 16.35 -26.11 8.59
C ASP A 234 16.74 -24.64 8.63
N ARG A 235 15.74 -23.80 8.72
CA ARG A 235 15.84 -22.34 8.93
C ARG A 235 14.91 -21.95 10.06
N ILE A 236 15.44 -21.27 11.05
CA ILE A 236 14.66 -20.68 12.16
C ILE A 236 14.98 -19.20 12.16
N TRP A 237 13.96 -18.36 12.19
CA TRP A 237 14.20 -16.92 12.29
C TRP A 237 13.15 -16.23 13.15
N ALA A 238 13.57 -15.15 13.76
CA ALA A 238 12.74 -14.26 14.53
C ALA A 238 12.75 -12.86 13.90
N ASP A 239 11.57 -12.27 13.78
CA ASP A 239 11.35 -10.94 13.27
C ASP A 239 10.65 -10.08 14.28
N PHE A 240 11.14 -8.84 14.42
CA PHE A 240 10.52 -7.81 15.21
C PHE A 240 10.42 -6.53 14.40
N TYR A 241 9.27 -5.89 14.44
CA TYR A 241 9.02 -4.59 13.88
C TYR A 241 8.30 -3.71 14.90
N PHE A 242 8.73 -2.48 15.01
CA PHE A 242 8.08 -1.42 15.77
C PHE A 242 8.13 -0.13 14.96
N GLY A 243 7.01 0.57 14.87
CA GLY A 243 6.91 1.88 14.24
C GLY A 243 5.91 2.74 14.97
N ALA A 244 6.23 4.01 15.18
CA ALA A 244 5.36 4.96 15.86
C ALA A 244 5.45 6.36 15.25
N ASP A 245 4.34 7.06 15.30
CA ASP A 245 4.15 8.45 14.92
C ASP A 245 3.57 9.24 16.08
N LYS A 246 3.96 10.52 16.16
CA LYS A 246 3.37 11.47 17.06
C LYS A 246 3.20 12.81 16.38
N THR A 247 1.99 13.36 16.43
CA THR A 247 1.71 14.72 15.99
C THR A 247 1.05 15.52 17.09
N HIS A 248 1.28 16.83 17.07
CA HIS A 248 0.65 17.78 17.99
C HIS A 248 0.46 19.10 17.26
N MET A 249 -0.73 19.68 17.38
CA MET A 249 -1.10 20.95 16.80
C MET A 249 -1.88 21.76 17.84
N ALA A 250 -1.41 22.98 18.12
CA ALA A 250 -2.12 23.93 18.96
C ALA A 250 -2.67 25.06 18.08
N GLU A 251 -3.99 25.15 17.96
CA GLU A 251 -4.69 26.20 17.23
C GLU A 251 -5.13 27.29 18.23
N LYS A 252 -4.63 28.52 18.04
CA LYS A 252 -4.77 29.61 19.03
C LYS A 252 -6.09 30.39 18.91
N THR A 253 -6.72 30.40 17.72
CA THR A 253 -7.94 31.17 17.46
C THR A 253 -9.15 30.59 18.18
N PHE A 254 -9.23 29.28 18.22
CA PHE A 254 -10.32 28.54 18.88
C PHE A 254 -9.88 27.85 20.17
N ASP A 255 -8.62 28.07 20.61
CA ASP A 255 -8.02 27.42 21.79
C ASP A 255 -8.16 25.90 21.75
N VAL A 256 -7.85 25.30 20.58
CA VAL A 256 -7.92 23.86 20.37
C VAL A 256 -6.52 23.28 20.35
N ASP A 257 -6.31 22.26 21.18
CA ASP A 257 -5.08 21.45 21.21
C ASP A 257 -5.40 20.04 20.73
N LEU A 258 -4.68 19.59 19.67
CA LEU A 258 -4.84 18.28 19.05
C LEU A 258 -3.55 17.47 19.21
N GLY A 259 -3.62 16.38 19.93
CA GLY A 259 -2.58 15.35 20.04
C GLY A 259 -3.00 14.07 19.33
N LEU A 260 -2.08 13.44 18.60
CA LEU A 260 -2.35 12.16 17.95
C LEU A 260 -1.09 11.30 17.98
N ILE A 261 -1.23 10.06 18.46
CA ILE A 261 -0.17 9.05 18.49
C ILE A 261 -0.72 7.79 17.84
N TRP A 262 0.05 7.19 16.96
CA TRP A 262 -0.30 5.88 16.40
C TRP A 262 0.94 5.04 16.14
N GLY A 263 0.78 3.73 16.06
CA GLY A 263 1.93 2.86 15.79
C GLY A 263 1.59 1.39 15.71
N ASN A 264 2.57 0.62 15.26
CA ASN A 264 2.52 -0.82 15.15
C ASN A 264 3.59 -1.47 16.01
N ALA A 265 3.31 -2.68 16.46
CA ALA A 265 4.29 -3.61 17.01
C ALA A 265 4.04 -5.00 16.43
N MET A 266 5.09 -5.70 16.02
CA MET A 266 5.03 -7.07 15.53
C MET A 266 6.22 -7.87 16.07
N GLY A 267 5.96 -9.13 16.45
CA GLY A 267 6.96 -10.12 16.76
C GLY A 267 6.55 -11.46 16.18
N ALA A 268 7.47 -12.17 15.54
CA ALA A 268 7.18 -13.48 14.97
C ALA A 268 8.38 -14.41 15.08
N LEU A 269 8.11 -15.70 15.31
CA LEU A 269 9.08 -16.77 15.23
C LEU A 269 8.65 -17.74 14.14
N HIS A 270 9.58 -18.03 13.25
CA HIS A 270 9.35 -18.88 12.08
C HIS A 270 10.30 -20.07 12.09
N TRP A 271 9.80 -21.20 11.65
CA TRP A 271 10.59 -22.37 11.32
C TRP A 271 10.21 -22.87 9.93
N GLU A 272 11.21 -23.12 9.11
CA GLU A 272 11.07 -23.68 7.78
C GLU A 272 12.02 -24.86 7.62
N ARG A 273 11.51 -25.97 7.09
CA ARG A 273 12.29 -27.12 6.69
C ARG A 273 12.09 -27.43 5.23
N ALA A 274 13.18 -27.40 4.46
CA ALA A 274 13.20 -27.73 3.04
C ALA A 274 13.75 -29.16 2.86
N GLY A 275 12.86 -30.17 2.78
CA GLY A 275 13.20 -31.53 2.37
C GLY A 275 13.27 -31.65 0.83
N THR A 276 13.56 -32.87 0.34
CA THR A 276 13.55 -33.17 -1.11
C THR A 276 12.17 -33.01 -1.72
N ASP A 277 11.15 -33.60 -1.11
CA ASP A 277 9.78 -33.65 -1.63
C ASP A 277 8.81 -32.78 -0.80
N VAL A 278 9.16 -32.51 0.45
CA VAL A 278 8.31 -31.77 1.38
C VAL A 278 9.02 -30.52 1.86
N ARG A 279 8.36 -29.39 1.71
CA ARG A 279 8.76 -28.11 2.32
C ARG A 279 7.65 -27.69 3.28
N GLN A 280 8.01 -27.41 4.52
CA GLN A 280 7.08 -26.96 5.53
C GLN A 280 7.55 -25.66 6.17
N LYS A 281 6.60 -24.79 6.50
CA LYS A 281 6.84 -23.52 7.17
C LYS A 281 5.81 -23.36 8.27
N HIS A 282 6.27 -22.99 9.45
CA HIS A 282 5.45 -22.73 10.63
C HIS A 282 5.82 -21.38 11.21
N SER A 283 4.84 -20.64 11.69
CA SER A 283 5.04 -19.31 12.27
C SER A 283 4.10 -19.12 13.45
N ILE A 284 4.62 -18.64 14.56
CA ILE A 284 3.84 -18.09 15.66
C ILE A 284 4.11 -16.60 15.72
N TYR A 285 3.09 -15.81 15.97
CA TYR A 285 3.23 -14.36 15.88
C TYR A 285 2.30 -13.59 16.80
N TYR A 286 2.71 -12.38 17.09
CA TYR A 286 1.89 -11.31 17.65
C TYR A 286 2.05 -10.07 16.78
N THR A 287 0.94 -9.36 16.53
CA THR A 287 0.94 -8.08 15.82
C THR A 287 -0.15 -7.18 16.39
N GLY A 288 0.12 -5.89 16.47
CA GLY A 288 -0.85 -4.92 16.97
C GLY A 288 -0.66 -3.54 16.37
N PHE A 289 -1.74 -2.76 16.41
CA PHE A 289 -1.80 -1.36 16.02
C PHE A 289 -2.62 -0.60 17.07
N LEU A 290 -2.14 0.58 17.43
CA LEU A 290 -2.79 1.52 18.35
C LEU A 290 -2.91 2.88 17.67
N SER A 291 -4.03 3.54 17.87
CA SER A 291 -4.23 4.97 17.58
C SER A 291 -4.89 5.64 18.76
N ASP A 292 -4.34 6.76 19.20
CA ASP A 292 -4.84 7.58 20.31
C ASP A 292 -4.88 9.04 19.88
N CYS A 293 -6.06 9.65 19.99
CA CYS A 293 -6.33 11.02 19.56
C CYS A 293 -6.91 11.81 20.72
N ASP A 294 -6.23 12.88 21.11
CA ASP A 294 -6.66 13.84 22.12
C ASP A 294 -7.03 15.16 21.47
N VAL A 295 -8.23 15.65 21.73
CA VAL A 295 -8.68 16.98 21.35
C VAL A 295 -9.11 17.71 22.62
N SER A 296 -8.45 18.81 22.96
CA SER A 296 -8.83 19.63 24.11
C SER A 296 -9.14 21.05 23.69
N GLN A 297 -10.14 21.66 24.36
CA GLN A 297 -10.54 23.04 24.20
C GLN A 297 -10.93 23.60 25.56
N SER A 298 -10.20 24.59 26.04
CA SER A 298 -10.41 25.23 27.36
C SER A 298 -10.52 24.20 28.50
N SER A 299 -11.73 23.94 29.02
CA SER A 299 -12.00 23.01 30.12
C SER A 299 -12.54 21.65 29.68
N SER A 300 -12.73 21.44 28.38
CA SER A 300 -13.31 20.22 27.82
C SER A 300 -12.26 19.45 26.99
N SER A 301 -12.29 18.13 27.07
CA SER A 301 -11.45 17.29 26.22
C SER A 301 -12.21 16.06 25.71
N LEU A 302 -11.82 15.62 24.53
CA LEU A 302 -12.24 14.38 23.89
C LEU A 302 -11.01 13.51 23.68
N ASN A 303 -10.95 12.37 24.31
CA ASN A 303 -9.97 11.32 24.02
C ASN A 303 -10.62 10.21 23.20
N MET A 304 -9.95 9.74 22.15
CA MET A 304 -10.39 8.64 21.31
C MET A 304 -9.27 7.62 21.14
N THR A 305 -9.39 6.50 21.81
CA THR A 305 -8.43 5.40 21.68
C THR A 305 -9.04 4.28 20.87
N SER A 306 -8.28 3.73 19.94
CA SER A 306 -8.60 2.50 19.23
C SER A 306 -7.38 1.59 19.11
N PHE A 307 -7.57 0.28 19.19
CA PHE A 307 -6.50 -0.67 18.92
C PHE A 307 -7.01 -1.98 18.32
N ILE A 308 -6.12 -2.70 17.68
CA ILE A 308 -6.25 -4.10 17.31
C ILE A 308 -4.97 -4.84 17.67
N SER A 309 -5.10 -5.98 18.32
CA SER A 309 -4.01 -6.91 18.56
C SER A 309 -4.40 -8.32 18.12
N THR A 310 -3.43 -9.06 17.60
CA THR A 310 -3.62 -10.41 17.09
C THR A 310 -2.48 -11.30 17.52
N ALA A 311 -2.80 -12.42 18.15
CA ALA A 311 -1.90 -13.53 18.38
C ALA A 311 -2.30 -14.70 17.47
N GLY A 312 -1.36 -15.34 16.81
CA GLY A 312 -1.73 -16.38 15.87
C GLY A 312 -0.64 -17.38 15.52
N TYR A 313 -1.06 -18.41 14.81
CA TYR A 313 -0.22 -19.45 14.25
C TYR A 313 -0.55 -19.64 12.77
N LYS A 314 0.48 -19.82 11.95
CA LYS A 314 0.36 -20.18 10.53
C LYS A 314 1.22 -21.39 10.23
N GLY A 315 0.65 -22.42 9.62
CA GLY A 315 1.34 -23.60 9.15
C GLY A 315 1.08 -23.83 7.67
N GLN A 316 2.12 -24.19 6.93
CA GLN A 316 2.03 -24.54 5.51
C GLN A 316 2.93 -25.72 5.20
N VAL A 317 2.43 -26.66 4.45
CA VAL A 317 3.16 -27.82 3.93
C VAL A 317 2.96 -27.88 2.42
N ASN A 318 4.06 -27.96 1.70
CA ASN A 318 4.06 -28.18 0.25
C ASN A 318 4.70 -29.55 0.00
N TRP A 319 3.95 -30.42 -0.64
CA TRP A 319 4.37 -31.77 -1.01
C TRP A 319 4.06 -32.02 -2.48
N LEU A 320 5.10 -32.10 -3.31
CA LEU A 320 4.98 -32.22 -4.77
C LEU A 320 4.01 -31.15 -5.34
N ASN A 321 2.87 -31.60 -5.78
CA ASN A 321 1.82 -30.77 -6.40
C ASN A 321 0.73 -30.33 -5.41
N ILE A 322 0.84 -30.69 -4.14
CA ILE A 322 -0.14 -30.37 -3.09
C ILE A 322 0.45 -29.30 -2.17
N SER A 323 -0.35 -28.31 -1.88
CA SER A 323 -0.07 -27.29 -0.86
C SER A 323 -1.22 -27.31 0.14
N ALA A 324 -0.92 -27.54 1.41
CA ALA A 324 -1.92 -27.51 2.48
C ALA A 324 -1.44 -26.58 3.60
N GLY A 325 -2.38 -25.99 4.32
CA GLY A 325 -2.03 -25.12 5.43
C GLY A 325 -3.17 -24.88 6.39
N ALA A 326 -2.82 -24.28 7.53
CA ALA A 326 -3.74 -23.85 8.56
C ALA A 326 -3.32 -22.49 9.13
N ASP A 327 -4.29 -21.68 9.49
CA ASP A 327 -4.10 -20.38 10.17
C ASP A 327 -5.08 -20.33 11.36
N LEU A 328 -4.57 -19.94 12.51
CA LEU A 328 -5.34 -19.72 13.72
C LEU A 328 -4.99 -18.32 14.22
N ALA A 329 -5.97 -17.49 14.50
CA ALA A 329 -5.77 -16.15 15.01
C ALA A 329 -6.82 -15.79 16.06
N TYR A 330 -6.36 -15.18 17.13
CA TYR A 330 -7.18 -14.58 18.16
C TYR A 330 -6.96 -13.08 18.14
N HIS A 331 -8.04 -12.31 18.12
CA HIS A 331 -8.02 -10.86 18.01
C HIS A 331 -8.66 -10.22 19.23
N MET A 332 -8.02 -9.16 19.73
CA MET A 332 -8.61 -8.20 20.68
C MET A 332 -8.66 -6.85 19.99
N ILE A 333 -9.83 -6.26 19.95
CA ILE A 333 -10.11 -5.03 19.22
C ILE A 333 -10.85 -4.07 20.13
N GLN A 334 -10.34 -2.85 20.25
CA GLN A 334 -11.08 -1.72 20.77
C GLN A 334 -11.46 -0.84 19.58
N PRO A 335 -12.71 -0.87 19.12
CA PRO A 335 -13.21 0.12 18.19
C PRO A 335 -13.08 1.50 18.80
N GLN A 336 -13.12 2.52 17.96
CA GLN A 336 -13.03 3.90 18.42
C GLN A 336 -13.96 4.18 19.59
N SER A 337 -13.39 4.56 20.73
CA SER A 337 -14.11 4.76 22.00
C SER A 337 -13.90 6.21 22.46
N PRO A 338 -14.85 7.13 22.16
CA PRO A 338 -14.76 8.49 22.60
C PRO A 338 -15.02 8.63 24.11
N GLN A 339 -14.11 9.33 24.80
CA GLN A 339 -14.23 9.68 26.20
C GLN A 339 -14.26 11.21 26.34
N LEU A 340 -15.35 11.72 26.84
CA LEU A 340 -15.56 13.15 27.04
C LEU A 340 -15.26 13.54 28.50
N HIS A 341 -14.49 14.59 28.69
CA HIS A 341 -14.17 15.15 29.98
C HIS A 341 -14.51 16.66 30.02
N GLY A 342 -14.96 17.17 31.16
CA GLY A 342 -15.32 18.59 31.35
C GLY A 342 -16.83 18.84 31.36
N ILE A 343 -17.27 20.04 30.96
CA ILE A 343 -18.66 20.50 31.13
C ILE A 343 -19.66 19.72 30.27
N ILE A 344 -19.23 19.10 29.19
CA ILE A 344 -20.13 18.54 28.16
C ILE A 344 -20.48 17.08 28.42
N GLY A 345 -19.74 16.33 29.21
CA GLY A 345 -19.93 14.89 29.26
C GLY A 345 -19.95 14.32 30.67
N ALA A 346 -21.12 13.88 31.11
CA ALA A 346 -21.24 13.07 32.32
C ALA A 346 -21.17 11.55 32.02
N ASP A 347 -21.60 11.13 30.84
CA ASP A 347 -21.68 9.71 30.48
C ASP A 347 -20.69 9.37 29.35
N ASN A 348 -19.65 8.62 29.69
CA ASN A 348 -18.69 8.09 28.71
C ASN A 348 -19.29 6.83 28.05
N ASN A 349 -19.62 6.90 26.77
CA ASN A 349 -20.00 5.73 25.98
C ASN A 349 -18.74 4.99 25.52
N ILE A 350 -18.10 4.26 26.44
CA ILE A 350 -16.97 3.40 26.11
C ILE A 350 -17.52 2.24 25.28
N GLN A 351 -17.09 2.15 24.02
CA GLN A 351 -17.42 1.01 23.18
C GLN A 351 -16.80 -0.26 23.76
N GLU A 352 -17.57 -1.33 23.79
CA GLU A 352 -17.09 -2.60 24.34
C GLU A 352 -15.91 -3.15 23.54
N GLN A 353 -14.93 -3.67 24.27
CA GLN A 353 -13.81 -4.38 23.67
C GLN A 353 -14.30 -5.69 23.03
N GLN A 354 -13.91 -5.91 21.79
CA GLN A 354 -14.30 -7.04 20.98
C GLN A 354 -13.21 -8.12 21.01
N ALA A 355 -13.54 -9.31 21.48
CA ALA A 355 -12.66 -10.48 21.40
C ALA A 355 -13.25 -11.47 20.39
N CYS A 356 -12.47 -11.85 19.38
CA CYS A 356 -12.92 -12.78 18.35
C CYS A 356 -11.80 -13.73 17.89
N GLY A 357 -12.19 -14.85 17.32
CA GLY A 357 -11.26 -15.86 16.83
C GLY A 357 -11.54 -16.28 15.40
N GLU A 358 -10.53 -16.47 14.60
CA GLU A 358 -10.63 -17.05 13.28
C GLU A 358 -9.68 -18.23 13.09
N ALA A 359 -10.16 -19.24 12.39
CA ALA A 359 -9.41 -20.42 12.04
C ALA A 359 -9.74 -20.82 10.60
N TYR A 360 -8.75 -21.22 9.83
CA TYR A 360 -9.00 -21.87 8.55
C TYR A 360 -7.95 -22.92 8.24
N THR A 361 -8.38 -23.90 7.44
CA THR A 361 -7.49 -24.86 6.79
C THR A 361 -7.73 -24.83 5.29
N TYR A 362 -6.70 -25.12 4.53
CA TYR A 362 -6.85 -25.19 3.07
C TYR A 362 -6.01 -26.33 2.48
N ILE A 363 -6.46 -26.77 1.32
CA ILE A 363 -5.71 -27.66 0.44
C ILE A 363 -5.76 -27.09 -0.98
N ARG A 364 -4.64 -27.17 -1.69
CA ARG A 364 -4.49 -26.74 -3.08
C ARG A 364 -3.75 -27.83 -3.86
N TYR A 365 -4.27 -28.19 -4.99
CA TYR A 365 -3.65 -29.13 -5.91
C TYR A 365 -3.32 -28.42 -7.22
N LYS A 366 -2.08 -28.57 -7.69
CA LYS A 366 -1.60 -28.04 -8.97
C LYS A 366 -1.22 -29.19 -9.88
N ARG A 367 -1.70 -29.19 -11.14
CA ARG A 367 -1.35 -30.20 -12.14
C ARG A 367 -0.95 -29.54 -13.45
N ILE A 368 0.13 -30.04 -14.03
CA ILE A 368 0.55 -29.70 -15.38
C ILE A 368 0.13 -30.88 -16.27
N PHE A 369 -0.55 -30.60 -17.39
CA PHE A 369 -0.99 -31.59 -18.34
C PHE A 369 -0.81 -31.08 -19.78
N ALA A 370 -0.58 -32.03 -20.72
CA ALA A 370 -0.29 -31.72 -22.12
C ALA A 370 0.82 -30.64 -22.29
N ASP A 371 1.82 -30.63 -21.40
CA ASP A 371 3.03 -29.76 -21.37
C ASP A 371 2.78 -28.23 -21.43
N ARG A 372 1.54 -27.81 -21.65
CA ARG A 372 1.15 -26.42 -21.84
C ARG A 372 0.06 -25.93 -20.91
N TRP A 373 -0.69 -26.84 -20.30
CA TRP A 373 -1.79 -26.50 -19.43
C TRP A 373 -1.38 -26.68 -17.97
N THR A 374 -1.63 -25.69 -17.15
CA THR A 374 -1.51 -25.80 -15.70
C THR A 374 -2.86 -25.50 -15.07
N ALA A 375 -3.45 -26.47 -14.41
CA ALA A 375 -4.66 -26.29 -13.61
C ALA A 375 -4.30 -26.26 -12.13
N THR A 376 -4.95 -25.37 -11.38
CA THR A 376 -4.87 -25.32 -9.93
C THR A 376 -6.28 -25.29 -9.39
N ALA A 377 -6.57 -26.14 -8.41
CA ALA A 377 -7.82 -26.15 -7.68
C ALA A 377 -7.51 -26.15 -6.18
N GLY A 378 -8.26 -25.39 -5.43
CA GLY A 378 -8.07 -25.29 -3.98
C GLY A 378 -9.40 -25.10 -3.25
N LEU A 379 -9.41 -25.53 -2.02
CA LEU A 379 -10.55 -25.41 -1.11
C LEU A 379 -10.05 -24.94 0.25
N LYS A 380 -10.71 -23.94 0.81
CA LYS A 380 -10.51 -23.47 2.18
C LYS A 380 -11.77 -23.69 2.98
N ALA A 381 -11.64 -24.30 4.16
CA ALA A 381 -12.67 -24.34 5.19
C ALA A 381 -12.30 -23.36 6.31
N SER A 382 -13.20 -22.46 6.66
CA SER A 382 -12.95 -21.43 7.69
C SER A 382 -14.05 -21.42 8.73
N GLY A 383 -13.67 -21.17 10.00
CA GLY A 383 -14.52 -20.90 11.14
C GLY A 383 -14.18 -19.56 11.74
N TYR A 384 -15.19 -18.82 12.17
CA TYR A 384 -15.03 -17.54 12.84
C TYR A 384 -15.99 -17.46 14.03
N LEU A 385 -15.45 -17.15 15.20
CA LEU A 385 -16.18 -16.89 16.43
C LEU A 385 -16.28 -15.39 16.66
N SER A 386 -17.48 -14.83 16.57
CA SER A 386 -17.70 -13.39 16.77
C SER A 386 -17.61 -12.98 18.24
N PRO A 387 -17.49 -11.66 18.54
CA PRO A 387 -17.47 -11.16 19.92
C PRO A 387 -18.68 -11.57 20.75
N GLU A 388 -19.85 -11.71 20.12
CA GLU A 388 -21.10 -12.13 20.79
C GLU A 388 -21.22 -13.68 20.93
N GLY A 389 -20.14 -14.43 20.63
CA GLY A 389 -20.13 -15.89 20.74
C GLY A 389 -20.80 -16.63 19.57
N ARG A 390 -21.15 -15.94 18.47
CA ARG A 390 -21.74 -16.58 17.29
C ARG A 390 -20.69 -17.22 16.43
N LEU A 391 -20.86 -18.49 16.08
CA LEU A 391 -19.99 -19.21 15.17
C LEU A 391 -20.48 -19.09 13.71
N TYR A 392 -19.57 -18.69 12.82
CA TYR A 392 -19.74 -18.67 11.38
C TYR A 392 -18.80 -19.68 10.74
N GLY A 393 -19.32 -20.56 9.90
CA GLY A 393 -18.57 -21.52 9.11
C GLY A 393 -18.68 -21.23 7.63
N ASP A 394 -17.62 -21.45 6.86
CA ASP A 394 -17.63 -21.21 5.42
C ASP A 394 -16.66 -22.08 4.64
N ILE A 395 -16.99 -22.32 3.38
CA ILE A 395 -16.14 -23.00 2.40
C ILE A 395 -15.85 -22.05 1.25
N SER A 396 -14.59 -21.85 0.94
CA SER A 396 -14.12 -20.91 -0.08
C SER A 396 -13.29 -21.64 -1.13
N PRO A 397 -13.86 -21.89 -2.34
CA PRO A 397 -13.13 -22.47 -3.45
C PRO A 397 -12.24 -21.46 -4.16
N GLU A 398 -11.14 -21.95 -4.73
CA GLU A 398 -10.35 -21.25 -5.75
C GLU A 398 -10.06 -22.19 -6.91
N ALA A 399 -10.00 -21.66 -8.12
CA ALA A 399 -9.61 -22.40 -9.32
C ALA A 399 -8.86 -21.49 -10.28
N SER A 400 -7.84 -22.02 -10.93
CA SER A 400 -7.21 -21.35 -12.05
C SER A 400 -6.77 -22.32 -13.12
N ILE A 401 -6.83 -21.85 -14.36
CA ILE A 401 -6.30 -22.56 -15.51
C ILE A 401 -5.38 -21.63 -16.28
N MET A 402 -4.19 -22.09 -16.59
CA MET A 402 -3.17 -21.36 -17.33
C MET A 402 -2.79 -22.16 -18.58
N TYR A 403 -2.75 -21.47 -19.71
CA TYR A 403 -2.30 -22.00 -20.97
C TYR A 403 -1.02 -21.28 -21.41
N ASP A 404 0.03 -22.06 -21.68
CA ASP A 404 1.29 -21.57 -22.21
C ASP A 404 1.27 -21.57 -23.74
N ILE A 405 1.29 -20.36 -24.35
CA ILE A 405 1.28 -20.17 -25.81
C ILE A 405 2.73 -20.23 -26.36
N PHE A 406 3.63 -20.90 -25.64
CA PHE A 406 5.03 -21.01 -25.98
C PHE A 406 5.72 -19.62 -26.01
N LYS A 407 6.37 -19.25 -27.14
CA LYS A 407 7.03 -17.96 -27.30
C LYS A 407 6.12 -16.73 -27.24
N TYR A 408 4.80 -16.92 -27.26
CA TYR A 408 3.81 -15.83 -27.28
C TYR A 408 3.25 -15.48 -25.90
N GLY A 409 3.71 -16.16 -24.84
CA GLY A 409 3.30 -15.85 -23.45
C GLY A 409 2.29 -16.82 -22.88
N LYS A 410 1.69 -16.42 -21.75
CA LYS A 410 0.78 -17.26 -20.96
C LYS A 410 -0.54 -16.53 -20.75
N ILE A 411 -1.65 -17.26 -20.89
CA ILE A 411 -3.00 -16.79 -20.52
C ILE A 411 -3.42 -17.56 -19.27
N LYS A 412 -3.93 -16.84 -18.26
CA LYS A 412 -4.45 -17.43 -17.02
C LYS A 412 -5.85 -16.89 -16.73
N ALA A 413 -6.81 -17.81 -16.56
CA ALA A 413 -8.12 -17.51 -15.99
C ALA A 413 -8.13 -17.95 -14.53
N GLU A 414 -8.73 -17.15 -13.64
CA GLU A 414 -8.74 -17.38 -12.20
C GLU A 414 -10.08 -17.00 -11.59
N TYR A 415 -10.54 -17.81 -10.65
CA TYR A 415 -11.68 -17.56 -9.78
C TYR A 415 -11.28 -17.82 -8.34
N ASN A 416 -11.67 -16.95 -7.42
CA ASN A 416 -11.61 -17.22 -5.99
C ASN A 416 -12.78 -16.60 -5.23
N LEU A 417 -13.19 -17.27 -4.15
CA LEU A 417 -14.14 -16.77 -3.16
C LEU A 417 -13.38 -16.22 -1.95
N GLY A 418 -13.32 -14.90 -1.82
CA GLY A 418 -12.72 -14.21 -0.67
C GLY A 418 -13.69 -14.13 0.52
N ARG A 419 -13.11 -14.18 1.75
CA ARG A 419 -13.81 -13.98 3.03
C ARG A 419 -13.06 -13.00 3.89
N GLN A 420 -13.77 -12.22 4.71
CA GLN A 420 -13.17 -11.29 5.65
C GLN A 420 -14.05 -11.10 6.87
N TYR A 421 -13.42 -11.11 8.06
CA TYR A 421 -14.07 -11.02 9.35
C TYR A 421 -13.69 -9.75 10.13
N LEU A 422 -12.59 -9.10 9.78
CA LEU A 422 -12.12 -7.87 10.39
C LEU A 422 -12.27 -6.71 9.40
N PHE A 423 -12.84 -5.61 9.85
CA PHE A 423 -13.11 -4.43 9.02
C PHE A 423 -12.37 -3.22 9.56
N GLN A 424 -11.92 -2.35 8.66
CA GLN A 424 -11.42 -1.03 8.99
C GLN A 424 -12.34 0.00 8.34
N THR A 425 -12.80 0.95 9.09
CA THR A 425 -13.63 2.06 8.62
C THR A 425 -13.40 3.29 9.51
N GLY A 426 -13.93 4.43 9.13
CA GLY A 426 -13.82 5.66 9.90
C GLY A 426 -13.85 6.90 9.02
N ILE A 427 -13.44 8.02 9.57
CA ILE A 427 -13.38 9.31 8.88
C ILE A 427 -12.03 9.40 8.16
N SER A 428 -12.00 8.99 6.88
CA SER A 428 -10.74 8.82 6.12
C SER A 428 -10.33 10.01 5.25
N ASN A 429 -10.99 11.16 5.35
CA ASN A 429 -10.87 12.21 4.33
C ASN A 429 -9.58 13.04 4.38
N ILE A 430 -8.73 12.92 5.41
CA ILE A 430 -7.58 13.83 5.64
C ILE A 430 -6.27 13.07 5.93
N GLY A 431 -6.23 11.74 5.79
CA GLY A 431 -5.02 10.93 6.04
C GLY A 431 -4.58 10.85 7.52
N PHE A 432 -5.35 11.40 8.45
CA PHE A 432 -5.19 11.09 9.86
C PHE A 432 -5.64 9.65 10.11
N PRO A 433 -4.98 8.89 10.99
CA PRO A 433 -5.35 7.51 11.34
C PRO A 433 -6.59 7.50 12.26
N LEU A 434 -7.67 8.11 11.80
CA LEU A 434 -9.00 8.10 12.44
C LEU A 434 -9.85 6.90 11.97
N GLU A 435 -9.26 6.04 11.17
CA GLU A 435 -9.83 4.73 10.85
C GLU A 435 -9.55 3.75 11.98
N PHE A 436 -10.55 2.98 12.34
CA PHE A 436 -10.47 1.99 13.40
C PHE A 436 -10.92 0.61 12.90
N TRP A 437 -10.42 -0.41 13.57
CA TRP A 437 -10.78 -1.80 13.31
C TRP A 437 -11.97 -2.22 14.16
N PHE A 438 -12.80 -3.10 13.61
CA PHE A 438 -13.85 -3.79 14.35
C PHE A 438 -14.12 -5.17 13.75
N ALA A 439 -14.78 -6.04 14.53
CA ALA A 439 -15.03 -7.42 14.18
C ALA A 439 -16.40 -7.61 13.53
N ALA A 440 -16.52 -8.58 12.64
CA ALA A 440 -17.81 -9.06 12.17
C ALA A 440 -18.64 -9.61 13.34
N GLY A 441 -19.95 -9.35 13.34
CA GLY A 441 -20.82 -9.76 14.43
C GLY A 441 -22.30 -9.59 14.08
N LYS A 442 -23.07 -9.24 15.09
CA LYS A 442 -24.52 -9.06 14.99
C LYS A 442 -24.90 -7.97 13.98
N TYR A 443 -24.19 -6.85 13.97
CA TYR A 443 -24.53 -5.65 13.19
C TYR A 443 -23.87 -5.63 11.81
N SER A 444 -22.72 -6.24 11.66
CA SER A 444 -21.99 -6.30 10.40
C SER A 444 -21.53 -7.74 10.13
N LYS A 445 -22.21 -8.40 9.20
CA LYS A 445 -21.95 -9.81 8.86
C LYS A 445 -20.58 -9.98 8.18
N PRO A 446 -19.95 -11.18 8.29
CA PRO A 446 -18.74 -11.50 7.53
C PRO A 446 -18.87 -11.12 6.07
N GLN A 447 -17.85 -10.41 5.54
CA GLN A 447 -17.81 -10.00 4.14
C GLN A 447 -17.41 -11.16 3.24
N ARG A 448 -17.85 -11.12 1.98
CA ARG A 448 -17.41 -12.05 0.94
C ARG A 448 -17.26 -11.37 -0.40
N SER A 449 -16.40 -11.94 -1.24
CA SER A 449 -16.25 -11.49 -2.63
C SER A 449 -16.13 -12.66 -3.59
N HIS A 450 -16.80 -12.56 -4.74
CA HIS A 450 -16.51 -13.39 -5.90
C HIS A 450 -15.56 -12.62 -6.80
N ASN A 451 -14.38 -13.17 -7.05
CA ASN A 451 -13.35 -12.56 -7.86
C ASN A 451 -13.09 -13.42 -9.09
N ILE A 452 -13.18 -12.82 -10.27
CA ILE A 452 -12.88 -13.45 -11.55
C ILE A 452 -11.85 -12.59 -12.26
N SER A 453 -10.82 -13.19 -12.83
CA SER A 453 -9.84 -12.50 -13.64
C SER A 453 -9.35 -13.33 -14.80
N LEU A 454 -9.02 -12.65 -15.90
CA LEU A 454 -8.32 -13.19 -17.05
C LEU A 454 -7.07 -12.35 -17.27
N SER A 455 -5.90 -12.97 -17.31
CA SER A 455 -4.64 -12.29 -17.49
C SER A 455 -3.81 -12.90 -18.61
N TYR A 456 -3.06 -12.05 -19.29
CA TYR A 456 -2.06 -12.39 -20.30
C TYR A 456 -0.72 -11.82 -19.87
N ASN A 457 0.35 -12.62 -19.93
CA ASN A 457 1.72 -12.22 -19.65
C ASN A 457 2.65 -12.78 -20.71
N ALA A 458 3.49 -11.94 -21.28
CA ALA A 458 4.47 -12.34 -22.28
C ALA A 458 5.78 -11.59 -22.12
N ASN A 459 6.88 -12.26 -22.47
CA ASN A 459 8.20 -11.66 -22.58
C ASN A 459 8.65 -11.69 -24.05
N PHE A 460 9.15 -10.58 -24.53
CA PHE A 460 9.63 -10.38 -25.89
C PHE A 460 11.09 -9.97 -25.87
N LEU A 461 11.75 -10.00 -27.04
CA LEU A 461 13.12 -9.51 -27.22
C LEU A 461 14.10 -10.13 -26.22
N HIS A 462 14.13 -11.45 -26.09
CA HIS A 462 14.99 -12.18 -25.13
C HIS A 462 14.82 -11.68 -23.69
N GLU A 463 13.56 -11.54 -23.27
CA GLU A 463 13.16 -11.04 -21.93
C GLU A 463 13.47 -9.55 -21.68
N ALA A 464 13.86 -8.78 -22.69
CA ALA A 464 14.11 -7.35 -22.52
C ALA A 464 12.80 -6.55 -22.34
N LEU A 465 11.69 -7.05 -22.88
CA LEU A 465 10.38 -6.40 -22.82
C LEU A 465 9.33 -7.37 -22.27
N ALA A 466 8.67 -7.02 -21.17
CA ALA A 466 7.54 -7.75 -20.63
C ALA A 466 6.25 -6.97 -20.90
N VAL A 467 5.20 -7.69 -21.27
CA VAL A 467 3.85 -7.15 -21.47
C VAL A 467 2.89 -7.91 -20.59
N SER A 468 2.06 -7.22 -19.85
CA SER A 468 0.96 -7.82 -19.09
C SER A 468 -0.34 -7.10 -19.36
N ALA A 469 -1.42 -7.87 -19.46
CA ALA A 469 -2.78 -7.37 -19.59
C ALA A 469 -3.69 -8.20 -18.69
N SER A 470 -4.65 -7.57 -18.03
CA SER A 470 -5.66 -8.31 -17.25
C SER A 470 -7.00 -7.61 -17.25
N VAL A 471 -8.05 -8.43 -17.20
CA VAL A 471 -9.43 -7.99 -17.00
C VAL A 471 -9.92 -8.63 -15.71
N TYR A 472 -10.63 -7.89 -14.89
CA TYR A 472 -11.14 -8.40 -13.62
C TYR A 472 -12.57 -7.96 -13.35
N TYR A 473 -13.27 -8.79 -12.59
CA TYR A 473 -14.58 -8.49 -12.02
C TYR A 473 -14.66 -9.02 -10.58
N LYS A 474 -15.06 -8.15 -9.64
CA LYS A 474 -15.26 -8.50 -8.24
C LYS A 474 -16.65 -8.07 -7.80
N LYS A 475 -17.41 -8.99 -7.20
CA LYS A 475 -18.72 -8.72 -6.59
C LYS A 475 -18.59 -8.86 -5.08
N LEU A 476 -18.82 -7.75 -4.37
CA LEU A 476 -18.61 -7.64 -2.93
C LEU A 476 -19.95 -7.65 -2.20
N TYR A 477 -20.04 -8.41 -1.13
CA TYR A 477 -21.24 -8.54 -0.28
C TYR A 477 -20.92 -8.16 1.15
N ASN A 478 -21.93 -7.70 1.88
CA ASN A 478 -21.84 -7.29 3.27
C ASN A 478 -20.76 -6.20 3.46
N GLN A 479 -20.67 -5.27 2.53
CA GLN A 479 -19.77 -4.14 2.65
C GLN A 479 -20.22 -3.23 3.78
N VAL A 480 -19.29 -2.58 4.45
CA VAL A 480 -19.57 -1.67 5.55
C VAL A 480 -19.03 -0.29 5.20
N GLN A 481 -19.81 0.73 5.50
CA GLN A 481 -19.42 2.13 5.37
C GLN A 481 -19.78 2.87 6.65
N TYR A 482 -18.86 3.67 7.18
CA TYR A 482 -19.10 4.59 8.27
C TYR A 482 -19.67 5.90 7.73
N VAL A 483 -20.75 6.38 8.36
CA VAL A 483 -21.45 7.63 7.98
C VAL A 483 -21.44 8.68 9.08
N GLY A 484 -20.63 8.51 10.11
CA GLY A 484 -20.43 9.48 11.18
C GLY A 484 -19.52 10.64 10.76
N SER A 485 -19.60 11.71 11.54
CA SER A 485 -18.72 12.87 11.49
C SER A 485 -17.86 13.00 12.74
N LEU A 486 -16.85 13.86 12.73
CA LEU A 486 -16.06 14.13 13.93
C LEU A 486 -16.91 14.65 15.09
N PHE A 487 -18.00 15.38 14.77
CA PHE A 487 -18.90 15.96 15.78
C PHE A 487 -19.76 14.92 16.49
N ASP A 488 -20.00 13.76 15.90
CA ASP A 488 -20.80 12.70 16.53
C ASP A 488 -20.10 12.12 17.77
N PHE A 489 -18.75 12.20 17.80
CA PHE A 489 -17.97 11.77 18.97
C PHE A 489 -18.15 12.66 20.20
N PHE A 490 -18.63 13.88 20.02
CA PHE A 490 -18.98 14.78 21.14
C PHE A 490 -20.38 14.50 21.71
N SER A 491 -21.09 13.50 21.16
CA SER A 491 -22.39 13.08 21.69
C SER A 491 -22.22 12.10 22.85
N SER A 492 -22.86 12.38 23.98
CA SER A 492 -22.94 11.44 25.11
C SER A 492 -23.69 10.13 24.81
N ARG A 493 -24.31 10.02 23.63
CA ARG A 493 -25.05 8.84 23.17
C ARG A 493 -24.44 8.25 21.89
N TYR A 494 -23.16 8.45 21.67
CA TYR A 494 -22.51 7.87 20.50
C TYR A 494 -22.54 6.34 20.55
N ASP A 495 -23.16 5.72 19.56
CA ASP A 495 -23.10 4.29 19.32
C ASP A 495 -22.52 4.04 17.91
N LEU A 496 -21.42 3.31 17.85
CA LEU A 496 -20.78 2.96 16.58
C LEU A 496 -21.75 2.31 15.59
N HIS A 497 -22.65 1.47 16.10
CA HIS A 497 -23.55 0.67 15.25
C HIS A 497 -24.59 1.52 14.52
N ASP A 498 -24.97 2.67 15.09
CA ASP A 498 -25.90 3.62 14.45
C ASP A 498 -25.27 4.34 13.25
N HIS A 499 -23.94 4.34 13.19
CA HIS A 499 -23.16 4.98 12.12
C HIS A 499 -22.61 3.99 11.08
N LEU A 500 -22.98 2.71 11.14
CA LEU A 500 -22.55 1.68 10.20
C LEU A 500 -23.63 1.33 9.18
N LEU A 501 -23.38 1.53 7.91
CA LEU A 501 -24.21 1.07 6.81
C LEU A 501 -23.69 -0.25 6.27
N ASN A 502 -24.62 -1.17 5.97
CA ASN A 502 -24.33 -2.44 5.32
C ASN A 502 -24.80 -2.42 3.87
N GLY A 503 -23.97 -2.91 2.95
CA GLY A 503 -24.26 -2.81 1.54
C GLY A 503 -23.52 -3.84 0.68
N ARG A 504 -23.39 -3.52 -0.60
CA ARG A 504 -22.70 -4.35 -1.61
C ARG A 504 -21.92 -3.48 -2.58
N GLY A 505 -20.96 -4.10 -3.26
CA GLY A 505 -20.11 -3.40 -4.22
C GLY A 505 -19.79 -4.23 -5.46
N TRP A 506 -19.33 -3.52 -6.50
CA TRP A 506 -18.86 -4.09 -7.75
C TRP A 506 -17.59 -3.37 -8.18
N ASN A 507 -16.52 -4.11 -8.42
CA ASN A 507 -15.30 -3.57 -8.96
C ASN A 507 -14.98 -4.32 -10.27
N TYR A 508 -14.70 -3.59 -11.34
CA TYR A 508 -14.33 -4.20 -12.62
C TYR A 508 -13.45 -3.28 -13.43
N GLY A 509 -12.62 -3.85 -14.26
CA GLY A 509 -11.70 -3.05 -15.05
C GLY A 509 -10.69 -3.84 -15.87
N VAL A 510 -9.81 -3.08 -16.52
CA VAL A 510 -8.72 -3.56 -17.37
C VAL A 510 -7.42 -2.94 -16.88
N ASN A 511 -6.36 -3.74 -16.78
CA ASN A 511 -5.02 -3.30 -16.42
C ASN A 511 -4.06 -3.69 -17.54
N LEU A 512 -3.21 -2.77 -17.95
CA LEU A 512 -2.19 -2.97 -18.98
C LEU A 512 -0.84 -2.50 -18.44
N MET A 513 0.24 -3.22 -18.77
CA MET A 513 1.60 -2.79 -18.45
C MET A 513 2.56 -3.25 -19.53
N VAL A 514 3.44 -2.35 -19.91
CA VAL A 514 4.62 -2.63 -20.73
C VAL A 514 5.85 -2.26 -19.91
N HIS A 515 6.76 -3.20 -19.75
CA HIS A 515 7.90 -3.08 -18.87
C HIS A 515 9.20 -3.45 -19.62
N LYS A 516 10.08 -2.47 -19.78
CA LYS A 516 11.45 -2.67 -20.29
C LYS A 516 12.37 -3.08 -19.15
N GLN A 517 12.85 -4.33 -19.18
CA GLN A 517 13.51 -4.99 -18.06
C GLN A 517 15.03 -4.86 -18.04
N SER A 518 15.66 -4.58 -19.16
CA SER A 518 17.12 -4.63 -19.30
C SER A 518 17.67 -3.47 -20.11
N GLY A 519 19.00 -3.24 -20.01
CA GLY A 519 19.73 -2.17 -20.66
C GLY A 519 19.96 -0.96 -19.76
N SER A 520 20.56 0.11 -20.33
CA SER A 520 20.82 1.36 -19.60
C SER A 520 19.52 2.11 -19.25
N LEU A 521 18.53 2.04 -20.14
CA LEU A 521 17.18 2.54 -19.91
C LEU A 521 16.29 1.38 -19.50
N THR A 522 15.69 1.47 -18.32
CA THR A 522 14.68 0.54 -17.79
C THR A 522 13.46 1.31 -17.30
N GLY A 523 12.30 0.66 -17.24
CA GLY A 523 11.10 1.33 -16.76
C GLY A 523 9.83 0.67 -17.27
N TRP A 524 8.68 1.22 -16.93
CA TRP A 524 7.37 0.70 -17.33
C TRP A 524 6.38 1.82 -17.58
N ILE A 525 5.39 1.47 -18.37
CA ILE A 525 4.15 2.25 -18.52
C ILE A 525 3.02 1.32 -18.08
N SER A 526 2.23 1.76 -17.12
CA SER A 526 1.04 1.07 -16.64
C SER A 526 -0.20 1.91 -16.88
N TYR A 527 -1.28 1.26 -17.27
CA TYR A 527 -2.58 1.90 -17.45
C TYR A 527 -3.67 1.03 -16.84
N SER A 528 -4.53 1.66 -16.07
CA SER A 528 -5.71 1.05 -15.46
C SER A 528 -6.97 1.80 -15.86
N LEU A 529 -7.96 1.06 -16.33
CA LEU A 529 -9.33 1.51 -16.54
C LEU A 529 -10.22 0.73 -15.59
N GLY A 530 -10.86 1.38 -14.62
CA GLY A 530 -11.63 0.66 -13.63
C GLY A 530 -12.81 1.43 -13.05
N ARG A 531 -13.79 0.68 -12.56
CA ARG A 531 -14.94 1.19 -11.82
C ARG A 531 -15.02 0.49 -10.47
N SER A 532 -15.36 1.26 -9.45
CA SER A 532 -15.59 0.80 -8.10
C SER A 532 -16.92 1.35 -7.62
N LEU A 533 -17.97 0.53 -7.66
CA LEU A 533 -19.33 0.94 -7.37
C LEU A 533 -19.79 0.39 -6.03
N ARG A 534 -20.63 1.17 -5.34
CA ARG A 534 -21.20 0.81 -4.04
C ARG A 534 -22.70 1.05 -4.06
N LYS A 535 -23.42 0.25 -3.26
CA LYS A 535 -24.82 0.44 -2.94
C LYS A 535 -25.04 0.11 -1.47
N PHE A 536 -25.44 1.11 -0.70
CA PHE A 536 -25.86 0.95 0.69
C PHE A 536 -27.31 1.34 0.81
N ASP A 537 -28.07 0.57 1.57
CA ASP A 537 -29.50 0.79 1.72
C ASP A 537 -29.71 1.81 2.86
N ASN A 538 -29.67 3.09 2.53
CA ASN A 538 -29.96 4.21 3.44
C ASN A 538 -30.75 5.29 2.72
N GLN A 539 -31.59 6.04 3.46
CA GLN A 539 -32.45 7.11 2.95
C GLN A 539 -31.67 8.25 2.28
N GLY A 540 -30.41 8.53 2.72
CA GLY A 540 -29.55 9.56 2.13
C GLY A 540 -28.71 9.10 0.94
N TYR A 541 -28.62 7.80 0.65
CA TYR A 541 -27.73 7.21 -0.36
C TYR A 541 -28.48 6.31 -1.34
N ALA A 542 -29.53 6.85 -1.97
CA ALA A 542 -30.32 6.06 -2.90
C ALA A 542 -29.53 5.69 -4.16
N GLY A 543 -29.56 4.39 -4.54
CA GLY A 543 -29.01 3.89 -5.79
C GLY A 543 -27.57 3.42 -5.73
N ILE A 544 -26.96 3.31 -6.91
CA ILE A 544 -25.55 2.89 -7.08
C ILE A 544 -24.70 4.14 -7.30
N TYR A 545 -23.59 4.24 -6.58
CA TYR A 545 -22.66 5.37 -6.66
C TYR A 545 -21.19 4.91 -6.64
N PRO A 546 -20.24 5.73 -7.12
CA PRO A 546 -18.82 5.40 -7.08
C PRO A 546 -18.29 5.40 -5.64
N ALA A 547 -17.36 4.48 -5.33
CA ALA A 547 -16.63 4.51 -4.07
C ALA A 547 -15.74 5.77 -3.98
N ASN A 548 -15.48 6.28 -2.77
CA ASN A 548 -14.69 7.50 -2.55
C ASN A 548 -13.30 7.46 -3.21
N HIS A 549 -12.67 6.30 -3.27
CA HIS A 549 -11.35 6.08 -3.86
C HIS A 549 -11.38 5.74 -5.36
N GLU A 550 -12.55 5.79 -6.02
CA GLU A 550 -12.64 5.43 -7.44
C GLU A 550 -11.83 6.37 -8.33
N ARG A 551 -10.92 5.81 -9.14
CA ARG A 551 -10.25 6.46 -10.26
C ARG A 551 -10.59 5.70 -11.53
N ILE A 552 -11.27 6.32 -12.50
CA ILE A 552 -11.68 5.62 -13.74
C ILE A 552 -10.46 5.33 -14.59
N HIS A 553 -9.60 6.30 -14.81
CA HIS A 553 -8.37 6.20 -15.59
C HIS A 553 -7.19 6.49 -14.71
N GLU A 554 -6.19 5.65 -14.76
CA GLU A 554 -4.90 5.88 -14.11
C GLU A 554 -3.77 5.44 -15.05
N LEU A 555 -2.83 6.35 -15.32
CA LEU A 555 -1.66 6.13 -16.16
C LEU A 555 -0.42 6.47 -15.34
N ASN A 556 0.49 5.51 -15.20
CA ASN A 556 1.79 5.71 -14.59
C ASN A 556 2.88 5.37 -15.60
N ALA A 557 3.88 6.22 -15.72
CA ALA A 557 5.06 5.99 -16.52
C ALA A 557 6.30 6.26 -15.69
N THR A 558 7.13 5.25 -15.50
CA THR A 558 8.36 5.32 -14.71
C THR A 558 9.54 4.89 -15.58
N ALA A 559 10.61 5.67 -15.53
CA ALA A 559 11.83 5.38 -16.24
C ALA A 559 13.06 5.64 -15.36
N SER A 560 14.10 4.82 -15.53
CA SER A 560 15.41 4.98 -14.94
C SER A 560 16.48 4.80 -16.02
N TYR A 561 17.37 5.78 -16.14
CA TYR A 561 18.49 5.75 -17.09
C TYR A 561 19.81 5.80 -16.36
N LYS A 562 20.64 4.78 -16.57
CA LYS A 562 21.97 4.64 -15.95
C LYS A 562 23.08 5.01 -16.92
N LEU A 563 23.85 6.04 -16.54
CA LEU A 563 24.97 6.53 -17.31
C LEU A 563 26.21 6.61 -16.41
N ARG A 564 27.06 5.58 -16.43
CA ARG A 564 28.29 5.49 -15.61
C ARG A 564 28.01 5.72 -14.13
N LYS A 565 28.36 6.89 -13.57
CA LYS A 565 28.17 7.30 -12.18
C LYS A 565 26.83 8.03 -11.94
N TRP A 566 26.05 8.27 -12.99
CA TRP A 566 24.79 8.97 -12.95
C TRP A 566 23.63 7.98 -13.10
N ASP A 567 22.64 8.10 -12.23
CA ASP A 567 21.34 7.43 -12.38
C ASP A 567 20.26 8.52 -12.44
N LEU A 568 19.55 8.60 -13.56
CA LEU A 568 18.46 9.54 -13.79
C LEU A 568 17.13 8.79 -13.62
N GLY A 569 16.21 9.32 -12.86
CA GLY A 569 14.90 8.73 -12.62
C GLY A 569 13.78 9.72 -12.94
N GLY A 570 12.66 9.22 -13.46
CA GLY A 570 11.45 10.00 -13.68
C GLY A 570 10.21 9.15 -13.48
N THR A 571 9.17 9.75 -12.90
CA THR A 571 7.84 9.13 -12.72
C THR A 571 6.77 10.13 -13.06
N PHE A 572 5.93 9.80 -14.02
CA PHE A 572 4.74 10.56 -14.39
C PHE A 572 3.49 9.81 -13.93
N VAL A 573 2.55 10.51 -13.31
CA VAL A 573 1.27 10.00 -12.83
C VAL A 573 0.14 10.86 -13.37
N TYR A 574 -0.84 10.23 -13.98
CA TYR A 574 -2.12 10.81 -14.32
C TYR A 574 -3.23 9.94 -13.74
N ALA A 575 -4.18 10.53 -13.02
CA ALA A 575 -5.37 9.85 -12.56
C ALA A 575 -6.62 10.72 -12.71
N SER A 576 -7.74 10.12 -13.10
CA SER A 576 -9.04 10.81 -13.14
C SER A 576 -9.39 11.38 -11.77
N GLY A 577 -10.13 12.48 -11.74
CA GLY A 577 -10.63 13.06 -10.51
C GLY A 577 -11.44 12.05 -9.69
N GLN A 578 -11.19 12.02 -8.37
CA GLN A 578 -11.97 11.18 -7.45
C GLN A 578 -13.38 11.76 -7.24
N PRO A 579 -14.36 10.90 -6.92
CA PRO A 579 -15.71 11.35 -6.68
C PRO A 579 -15.82 12.11 -5.36
N PHE A 580 -16.76 13.03 -5.31
CA PHE A 580 -17.17 13.73 -4.09
C PHE A 580 -18.63 14.16 -4.16
N THR A 581 -19.21 14.45 -3.01
CA THR A 581 -20.56 14.97 -2.87
C THR A 581 -20.51 16.49 -2.85
N ALA A 582 -20.99 17.13 -3.93
CA ALA A 582 -21.02 18.59 -4.02
C ALA A 582 -22.29 19.16 -3.36
N PRO A 583 -22.22 20.35 -2.76
CA PRO A 583 -23.42 21.09 -2.39
C PRO A 583 -24.17 21.54 -3.64
N GLU A 584 -25.50 21.45 -3.62
CA GLU A 584 -26.37 21.98 -4.66
C GLU A 584 -26.71 23.45 -4.40
N TYR A 585 -27.07 23.75 -3.15
CA TYR A 585 -27.34 25.13 -2.72
C TYR A 585 -27.16 25.30 -1.21
N PHE A 586 -27.05 26.56 -0.83
CA PHE A 586 -26.98 27.01 0.56
C PHE A 586 -28.23 27.83 0.87
N TYR A 587 -28.80 27.69 2.06
CA TYR A 587 -29.85 28.55 2.55
C TYR A 587 -29.62 28.93 4.00
N MET A 588 -30.15 30.10 4.37
CA MET A 588 -30.08 30.56 5.76
C MET A 588 -31.35 30.14 6.51
N SER A 589 -31.15 29.55 7.70
CA SER A 589 -32.22 29.27 8.64
C SER A 589 -31.74 29.61 10.04
N SER A 590 -32.52 30.43 10.76
CA SER A 590 -32.21 30.85 12.15
C SER A 590 -30.79 31.42 12.33
N GLY A 591 -30.31 32.18 11.32
CA GLY A 591 -28.95 32.79 11.35
C GLY A 591 -27.81 31.78 11.04
N GLN A 592 -28.12 30.54 10.75
CA GLN A 592 -27.16 29.51 10.36
C GLN A 592 -27.29 29.22 8.87
N ILE A 593 -26.13 28.94 8.24
CA ILE A 593 -26.10 28.49 6.86
C ILE A 593 -26.20 26.96 6.84
N LEU A 594 -27.26 26.50 6.22
CA LEU A 594 -27.50 25.09 5.96
C LEU A 594 -27.12 24.76 4.51
N THR A 595 -26.51 23.60 4.32
CA THR A 595 -26.05 23.11 3.02
C THR A 595 -26.95 21.95 2.59
N VAL A 596 -27.51 22.04 1.39
CA VAL A 596 -28.17 20.92 0.74
C VAL A 596 -27.17 20.27 -0.22
N TYR A 597 -26.88 19.01 0.02
CA TYR A 597 -25.95 18.25 -0.81
C TYR A 597 -26.69 17.54 -1.93
N GLY A 598 -26.05 17.50 -3.08
CA GLY A 598 -26.52 16.77 -4.24
C GLY A 598 -26.33 15.25 -4.11
N LYS A 599 -26.38 14.59 -5.24
CA LYS A 599 -26.19 13.13 -5.30
C LYS A 599 -24.85 12.71 -4.67
N HIS A 600 -24.91 11.71 -3.77
CA HIS A 600 -23.71 11.18 -3.12
C HIS A 600 -22.66 10.72 -4.14
N ASN A 601 -21.45 11.26 -4.02
CA ASN A 601 -20.33 11.04 -4.96
C ASN A 601 -20.69 11.32 -6.44
N GLY A 602 -21.66 12.25 -6.67
CA GLY A 602 -22.17 12.58 -8.00
C GLY A 602 -21.24 13.45 -8.84
N CYS A 603 -20.30 14.15 -8.22
CA CYS A 603 -19.33 15.02 -8.88
C CYS A 603 -17.91 14.43 -8.83
N ARG A 604 -17.01 14.97 -9.67
CA ARG A 604 -15.61 14.57 -9.67
C ARG A 604 -14.69 15.77 -9.51
N MET A 605 -13.63 15.57 -8.74
CA MET A 605 -12.54 16.54 -8.62
C MET A 605 -11.80 16.70 -9.95
N ARG A 606 -10.92 17.69 -10.03
CA ARG A 606 -10.01 17.83 -11.18
C ARG A 606 -9.08 16.61 -11.28
N PRO A 607 -8.65 16.23 -12.51
CA PRO A 607 -7.67 15.15 -12.68
C PRO A 607 -6.38 15.42 -11.90
N TYR A 608 -5.84 14.39 -11.28
CA TYR A 608 -4.54 14.39 -10.62
C TYR A 608 -3.42 14.22 -11.66
N ILE A 609 -2.43 15.10 -11.65
CA ILE A 609 -1.26 15.02 -12.55
C ILE A 609 -0.01 15.36 -11.75
N ARG A 610 1.02 14.50 -11.85
CA ARG A 610 2.29 14.69 -11.17
C ARG A 610 3.46 14.19 -12.02
N LEU A 611 4.57 14.90 -11.96
CA LEU A 611 5.84 14.49 -12.52
C LEU A 611 6.90 14.57 -11.42
N ASP A 612 7.58 13.48 -11.14
CA ASP A 612 8.68 13.41 -10.21
C ASP A 612 9.98 13.14 -10.97
N LEU A 613 11.04 13.82 -10.62
CA LEU A 613 12.35 13.69 -11.27
C LEU A 613 13.43 13.44 -10.22
N SER A 614 14.45 12.67 -10.58
CA SER A 614 15.61 12.46 -9.72
C SER A 614 16.91 12.31 -10.50
N VAL A 615 17.98 12.72 -9.87
CA VAL A 615 19.35 12.56 -10.35
C VAL A 615 20.20 12.04 -9.18
N THR A 616 20.82 10.90 -9.36
CA THR A 616 21.75 10.32 -8.38
C THR A 616 23.16 10.34 -8.97
N TYR A 617 24.12 10.88 -8.25
CA TYR A 617 25.54 10.83 -8.58
C TYR A 617 26.29 9.98 -7.55
N SER A 618 26.94 8.90 -8.03
CA SER A 618 27.75 8.02 -7.19
C SER A 618 29.23 8.46 -7.24
N PHE A 619 29.76 8.93 -6.10
CA PHE A 619 31.19 9.31 -5.99
C PHE A 619 32.10 8.09 -6.09
N ILE A 620 31.75 7.05 -5.30
CA ILE A 620 32.40 5.74 -5.27
C ILE A 620 31.34 4.70 -5.62
N LYS A 621 31.69 3.82 -6.56
CA LYS A 621 30.85 2.70 -6.96
C LYS A 621 31.73 1.52 -7.34
N ASN A 622 32.00 0.68 -6.35
CA ASN A 622 32.74 -0.56 -6.51
C ASN A 622 32.03 -1.71 -5.77
N GLU A 623 32.61 -2.90 -5.78
CA GLU A 623 32.00 -4.08 -5.13
C GLU A 623 31.94 -3.99 -3.60
N MET A 624 32.82 -3.18 -2.99
CA MET A 624 32.93 -3.07 -1.54
C MET A 624 32.11 -1.90 -1.00
N GLN A 625 32.06 -0.79 -1.73
CA GLN A 625 31.43 0.45 -1.28
C GLN A 625 30.69 1.15 -2.41
N GLU A 626 29.58 1.76 -2.07
CA GLU A 626 28.85 2.69 -2.93
C GLU A 626 28.38 3.88 -2.09
N ASN A 627 28.73 5.09 -2.51
CA ASN A 627 28.22 6.29 -1.87
C ASN A 627 27.91 7.37 -2.90
N GLY A 628 26.99 8.25 -2.57
CA GLY A 628 26.58 9.30 -3.48
C GLY A 628 25.52 10.22 -2.91
N ILE A 629 25.13 11.16 -3.75
CA ILE A 629 24.06 12.13 -3.46
C ILE A 629 22.94 11.92 -4.47
N ASN A 630 21.72 11.97 -3.99
CA ASN A 630 20.52 12.02 -4.80
C ASN A 630 19.85 13.39 -4.64
N LEU A 631 19.54 14.01 -5.78
CA LEU A 631 18.69 15.19 -5.90
C LEU A 631 17.38 14.75 -6.51
N SER A 632 16.26 15.08 -5.89
CA SER A 632 14.93 14.74 -6.41
C SER A 632 14.00 15.95 -6.32
N VAL A 633 13.04 16.00 -7.22
CA VAL A 633 11.95 16.98 -7.22
C VAL A 633 10.64 16.20 -7.31
N TYR A 634 9.86 16.25 -6.26
CA TYR A 634 8.49 15.75 -6.26
C TYR A 634 7.57 16.81 -6.82
N ASN A 635 6.64 16.42 -7.68
CA ASN A 635 5.72 17.30 -8.39
C ASN A 635 6.41 18.47 -9.13
N ALA A 636 7.37 18.13 -9.99
CA ALA A 636 8.13 19.11 -10.79
C ALA A 636 7.27 20.03 -11.68
N LEU A 637 6.01 19.66 -11.94
CA LEU A 637 5.03 20.50 -12.64
C LEU A 637 4.44 21.60 -11.75
N ALA A 638 4.74 21.61 -10.46
CA ALA A 638 4.18 22.52 -9.46
C ALA A 638 2.62 22.60 -9.52
N ARG A 639 1.97 21.50 -9.91
CA ARG A 639 0.52 21.46 -10.08
C ARG A 639 -0.20 21.39 -8.74
N HIS A 640 -1.26 22.18 -8.62
CA HIS A 640 -2.23 22.09 -7.53
C HIS A 640 -3.15 20.88 -7.76
N ASN A 641 -2.87 19.76 -7.08
CA ASN A 641 -3.74 18.61 -7.08
C ASN A 641 -4.76 18.71 -5.94
N ASP A 642 -6.03 18.53 -6.26
CA ASP A 642 -7.11 18.67 -5.30
C ASP A 642 -7.10 17.46 -4.34
N VAL A 643 -7.18 17.75 -3.05
CA VAL A 643 -7.30 16.74 -1.98
C VAL A 643 -8.75 16.67 -1.49
N MET A 644 -9.37 17.82 -1.32
CA MET A 644 -10.76 17.95 -0.86
C MET A 644 -11.34 19.29 -1.32
N TYR A 645 -12.64 19.42 -1.18
CA TYR A 645 -13.31 20.69 -1.34
C TYR A 645 -13.86 21.17 0.00
N ARG A 646 -13.80 22.46 0.25
CA ARG A 646 -14.33 23.10 1.44
C ARG A 646 -15.18 24.32 1.11
N ILE A 647 -16.12 24.64 1.98
CA ILE A 647 -16.84 25.90 1.93
C ILE A 647 -15.89 27.01 2.42
N SER A 648 -15.75 28.07 1.66
CA SER A 648 -14.95 29.25 2.00
C SER A 648 -15.85 30.49 1.90
N LYS A 649 -15.73 31.42 2.85
CA LYS A 649 -16.42 32.70 2.81
C LYS A 649 -15.41 33.78 2.45
N GLU A 650 -15.62 34.47 1.34
CA GLU A 650 -14.85 35.63 0.93
C GLU A 650 -15.83 36.75 0.55
N ASP A 651 -15.63 37.97 1.04
CA ASP A 651 -16.45 39.14 0.77
C ASP A 651 -17.97 38.88 0.94
N ASN A 652 -18.35 38.18 2.00
CA ASN A 652 -19.73 37.72 2.26
C ASN A 652 -20.33 36.76 1.23
N VAL A 653 -19.53 36.25 0.28
CA VAL A 653 -19.94 35.22 -0.66
C VAL A 653 -19.41 33.89 -0.20
N TYR A 654 -20.31 32.91 -0.07
CA TYR A 654 -19.93 31.52 0.18
C TYR A 654 -19.60 30.82 -1.12
N SER A 655 -18.42 30.27 -1.22
CA SER A 655 -17.94 29.55 -2.39
C SER A 655 -17.37 28.19 -2.00
N TYR A 656 -17.46 27.22 -2.91
CA TYR A 656 -16.90 25.89 -2.73
C TYR A 656 -15.53 25.86 -3.38
N LYS A 657 -14.47 25.86 -2.56
CA LYS A 657 -13.08 25.94 -3.04
C LYS A 657 -12.33 24.64 -2.86
N ALA A 658 -11.57 24.29 -3.87
CA ALA A 658 -10.64 23.18 -3.80
C ALA A 658 -9.53 23.48 -2.78
N PHE A 659 -9.25 22.52 -1.92
CA PHE A 659 -8.07 22.50 -1.06
C PHE A 659 -7.05 21.58 -1.71
N SER A 660 -5.88 22.12 -2.02
CA SER A 660 -4.75 21.39 -2.56
C SER A 660 -3.65 21.29 -1.52
N PHE A 661 -2.74 20.35 -1.69
CA PHE A 661 -1.56 20.27 -0.82
C PHE A 661 -0.77 21.59 -0.86
N PHE A 662 -0.35 22.08 0.30
CA PHE A 662 0.31 23.39 0.42
C PHE A 662 1.73 23.43 -0.19
N ILE A 663 2.38 22.27 -0.35
CA ILE A 663 3.69 22.16 -0.99
C ILE A 663 3.50 21.61 -2.40
N GLN A 664 3.53 22.50 -3.38
CA GLN A 664 3.30 22.14 -4.77
C GLN A 664 4.52 21.55 -5.45
N LEU A 665 5.72 22.05 -5.13
CA LEU A 665 6.99 21.61 -5.65
C LEU A 665 7.91 21.31 -4.46
N MET A 666 8.39 20.07 -4.35
CA MET A 666 9.21 19.64 -3.23
C MET A 666 10.59 19.16 -3.71
N PRO A 667 11.60 20.03 -3.75
CA PRO A 667 12.96 19.59 -3.96
C PRO A 667 13.48 18.85 -2.73
N SER A 668 14.29 17.85 -2.96
CA SER A 668 14.92 17.09 -1.89
C SER A 668 16.35 16.68 -2.25
N ILE A 669 17.18 16.58 -1.21
CA ILE A 669 18.53 16.07 -1.30
C ILE A 669 18.70 14.94 -0.29
N SER A 670 19.42 13.90 -0.66
CA SER A 670 19.83 12.84 0.26
C SER A 670 21.22 12.32 -0.06
N TYR A 671 21.95 12.00 0.99
CA TYR A 671 23.22 11.28 0.93
C TYR A 671 22.97 9.80 1.24
N TYR A 672 23.70 8.89 0.58
CA TYR A 672 23.68 7.47 0.92
C TYR A 672 25.08 6.88 0.93
N HIS A 673 25.27 5.89 1.78
CA HIS A 673 26.50 5.12 1.88
C HIS A 673 26.17 3.63 2.07
N LYS A 674 26.81 2.77 1.28
CA LYS A 674 26.73 1.30 1.36
C LYS A 674 28.13 0.72 1.46
N PHE A 675 28.30 -0.32 2.31
CA PHE A 675 29.58 -0.99 2.54
C PHE A 675 29.45 -2.50 2.73
#